data_8ecf238c59734c243f75d4d47a6c4c32
#
_entry.id   8ecf238c59734c243f75d4d47a6c4c32
#
_cell.length_a   1.000
_cell.length_b   1.000
_cell.length_c   1.000
_cell.angle_alpha   90.00
_cell.angle_beta   90.00
_cell.angle_gamma   90.00
#
_symmetry.space_group_name_H-M   'P 1'
#
loop_
_entity.id
_entity.type
_entity.pdbx_description
1 polymer ?
#
loop_
_entity_poly.entity_id
_entity_poly.type
_entity_poly.pdbx_seq_one_letter_code
_entity_poly.pdbx_strand_id
1 'polypeptide(L)'
;PKNNVLCWDNQAAQIETKDPCWRGDFQGVIDKLDYIKALGFTAIWITPVVQNASGYDYHGYHAMDFQHVDCRYQSSDGKSGDVMFQELIDKAHAKGIKIILDIVLNHTGNFGEEKLCKLFDRDTQLRNQAYIDACMTPTETLGSDYLTILPKDQYHRRLTMMKNMDGQNRDIHNYWHHYGQFGWDDPSRWWGQIAGDCVDLNTENDEVAKYLVDCYGQFIKMGVDGFRIDTSGHISRLTFNHQFVPQFAALGKQYENKRLNKAPFFMYGEVCTRGHDATYRGQANLSCYFYTWKSDESLMNQWDGSQSFWDSQVLPEGSGPIGPQALCGKESFGDKKSENAKMINGAWHEPDYSEASGFNVIDFPMHYSYNTASDAFRLSKEDELYNDATYNVVYIDSHDYSPGPNDLNRFGGTDAQWAENLSLLFTFRGIPCIYYGSEVGFRRGVRIDPGPNGPLSNTGRAYFGGYITGDVTATDFGEYKATGNVAATLNHDVAQHLIRLNKIRQAVPALRKGQWTTDGCKATGKNGIAFKRATKDCYALVALNGGATFTDCPDGTYTDVVTGKTYTGSTIEVEAPSTQGQLRVLVKDWKDGKIGEDGAFIYDTTAKSLDGQKYDGNEEAGTIWNEQGPIQPASVSFSQAGGSFRTETINLTVTLSEDAKSGWYQIQGQDKVNLTPGVSENLTIGEGMNFGDTKTIEWSAEAQDGKVKTGSLTFKKVDPNATIMVYVQAENAPFIYAWSKGSSVKKLTGDWPGTKMTESEEINGEKYWTCAFDGVDNFNVILNNNSGAQSGEISGITGDIYLKYDGGANAQKIDAPVNTAAKVTLSPNGGDFEKTVTVTATLNNNAKSGWYKIGDGEQVALTPGKPSTFTLGADMMEGESKTVTWSATNADNETKTGSATFNKIKEVVIPTPTGIFAYFLAPSDWSKVVCWAWNNTDNFTGGNWPGVACTKIGVKKNGLDVWMWKYD
;
A
#
# COMPACT_ATOMS: atom_id res chain seq x y z
N PRO A 1 -18.98 6.42 -2.83
CA PRO A 1 -20.12 7.17 -3.36
C PRO A 1 -21.39 6.35 -3.26
N LYS A 2 -22.45 6.95 -2.73
CA LYS A 2 -23.71 6.26 -2.45
C LYS A 2 -24.33 5.58 -3.68
N ASN A 3 -23.90 5.98 -4.87
CA ASN A 3 -24.43 5.53 -6.14
C ASN A 3 -23.39 5.03 -7.12
N ASN A 4 -22.17 4.76 -6.68
CA ASN A 4 -21.13 4.27 -7.58
C ASN A 4 -21.13 5.03 -8.93
N VAL A 5 -21.11 6.35 -8.87
CA VAL A 5 -20.99 7.14 -10.09
C VAL A 5 -19.66 6.78 -10.70
N LEU A 6 -19.71 5.98 -11.74
CA LEU A 6 -18.55 5.51 -12.44
C LEU A 6 -18.10 6.61 -13.39
N CYS A 7 -16.99 7.22 -13.05
CA CYS A 7 -16.20 7.99 -14.01
C CYS A 7 -15.02 7.13 -14.37
N TRP A 8 -14.72 7.01 -15.62
CA TRP A 8 -13.53 6.36 -16.14
C TRP A 8 -13.35 4.90 -15.74
N ASP A 9 -12.21 4.60 -15.10
CA ASP A 9 -11.73 3.28 -14.75
C ASP A 9 -12.25 2.71 -13.43
N ASN A 10 -13.13 3.40 -12.74
CA ASN A 10 -13.69 2.92 -11.48
C ASN A 10 -14.34 1.52 -11.61
N GLN A 11 -14.89 1.21 -12.79
CA GLN A 11 -15.43 -0.13 -13.05
C GLN A 11 -14.34 -1.20 -13.04
N ALA A 12 -13.16 -0.93 -13.59
CA ALA A 12 -12.04 -1.86 -13.55
C ALA A 12 -11.55 -2.09 -12.12
N ALA A 13 -11.48 -1.05 -11.29
CA ALA A 13 -11.14 -1.16 -9.88
C ALA A 13 -12.12 -2.07 -9.13
N GLN A 14 -13.42 -1.94 -9.38
CA GLN A 14 -14.44 -2.82 -8.78
C GLN A 14 -14.32 -4.28 -9.23
N ILE A 15 -13.96 -4.51 -10.49
CA ILE A 15 -13.78 -5.87 -11.03
C ILE A 15 -12.64 -6.58 -10.34
N GLU A 16 -11.51 -5.91 -10.14
CA GLU A 16 -10.33 -6.53 -9.54
C GLU A 16 -10.51 -6.88 -8.07
N THR A 17 -10.93 -5.89 -7.29
CA THR A 17 -10.91 -5.99 -5.83
C THR A 17 -12.24 -6.43 -5.24
N LYS A 18 -13.32 -6.35 -6.02
CA LYS A 18 -14.71 -6.39 -5.53
C LYS A 18 -14.94 -5.39 -4.40
N ASP A 19 -14.09 -4.41 -4.33
CA ASP A 19 -14.03 -3.36 -3.34
C ASP A 19 -14.02 -2.03 -4.07
N PRO A 20 -15.14 -1.28 -4.09
CA PRO A 20 -15.17 0.00 -4.76
C PRO A 20 -14.16 0.93 -4.09
N CYS A 21 -13.09 1.27 -4.78
CA CYS A 21 -12.02 2.14 -4.26
C CYS A 21 -12.55 3.48 -3.74
N TRP A 22 -13.65 3.94 -4.29
CA TRP A 22 -14.28 5.22 -3.96
C TRP A 22 -15.53 5.03 -3.09
N ARG A 23 -15.36 4.59 -1.85
CA ARG A 23 -16.46 4.34 -0.92
C ARG A 23 -16.92 5.57 -0.18
N GLY A 24 -16.04 6.54 0.06
CA GLY A 24 -16.35 7.81 0.69
C GLY A 24 -16.68 8.89 -0.34
N ASP A 25 -17.59 9.81 0.00
CA ASP A 25 -17.89 10.98 -0.77
C ASP A 25 -18.21 12.17 0.16
N PHE A 26 -18.45 13.34 -0.42
CA PHE A 26 -18.79 14.52 0.38
C PHE A 26 -20.10 14.36 1.15
N GLN A 27 -21.08 13.66 0.57
CA GLN A 27 -22.33 13.38 1.29
C GLN A 27 -22.08 12.54 2.52
N GLY A 28 -21.23 11.53 2.43
CA GLY A 28 -20.83 10.71 3.59
C GLY A 28 -20.16 11.50 4.68
N VAL A 29 -19.30 12.46 4.33
CA VAL A 29 -18.70 13.38 5.31
C VAL A 29 -19.74 14.30 5.92
N ILE A 30 -20.64 14.89 5.12
CA ILE A 30 -21.75 15.73 5.59
C ILE A 30 -22.61 14.97 6.60
N ASP A 31 -22.97 13.72 6.31
CA ASP A 31 -23.79 12.87 7.18
C ASP A 31 -23.08 12.51 8.49
N LYS A 32 -21.75 12.63 8.56
CA LYS A 32 -20.93 12.30 9.73
C LYS A 32 -20.24 13.51 10.40
N LEU A 33 -20.63 14.73 10.05
CA LEU A 33 -20.14 15.93 10.72
C LEU A 33 -20.45 15.93 12.23
N ASP A 34 -21.60 15.37 12.64
CA ASP A 34 -21.94 15.22 14.06
C ASP A 34 -21.07 14.20 14.79
N TYR A 35 -20.61 13.16 14.11
CA TYR A 35 -19.62 12.24 14.67
C TYR A 35 -18.28 12.94 14.94
N ILE A 36 -17.80 13.73 13.98
CA ILE A 36 -16.55 14.50 14.14
C ILE A 36 -16.67 15.52 15.27
N LYS A 37 -17.82 16.21 15.35
CA LYS A 37 -18.11 17.15 16.43
C LYS A 37 -18.24 16.44 17.79
N ALA A 38 -18.82 15.24 17.83
CA ALA A 38 -18.91 14.41 19.04
C ALA A 38 -17.53 14.02 19.58
N LEU A 39 -16.56 13.72 18.70
CA LEU A 39 -15.15 13.51 19.09
C LEU A 39 -14.46 14.79 19.58
N GLY A 40 -15.02 15.99 19.32
CA GLY A 40 -14.50 17.28 19.76
C GLY A 40 -13.59 17.98 18.75
N PHE A 41 -13.52 17.51 17.49
CA PHE A 41 -12.67 18.12 16.46
C PHE A 41 -13.33 19.36 15.84
N THR A 42 -12.50 20.39 15.61
CA THR A 42 -12.91 21.70 15.09
C THR A 42 -12.47 21.94 13.64
N ALA A 43 -11.78 20.99 13.04
CA ALA A 43 -11.35 21.04 11.64
C ALA A 43 -11.27 19.63 11.05
N ILE A 44 -11.46 19.54 9.75
CA ILE A 44 -11.28 18.34 8.94
C ILE A 44 -10.20 18.64 7.91
N TRP A 45 -9.16 17.80 7.81
CA TRP A 45 -8.25 17.75 6.70
C TRP A 45 -8.73 16.70 5.71
N ILE A 46 -9.06 17.14 4.50
CA ILE A 46 -9.56 16.30 3.40
C ILE A 46 -8.44 16.13 2.38
N THR A 47 -8.21 14.90 1.91
CA THR A 47 -7.31 14.58 0.79
C THR A 47 -7.67 15.37 -0.47
N PRO A 48 -6.76 15.48 -1.48
CA PRO A 48 -7.02 16.30 -2.65
C PRO A 48 -8.32 15.91 -3.35
N VAL A 49 -9.09 16.89 -3.74
CA VAL A 49 -10.45 16.71 -4.32
C VAL A 49 -10.50 16.92 -5.82
N VAL A 50 -9.41 17.39 -6.42
CA VAL A 50 -9.35 17.66 -7.86
C VAL A 50 -9.39 16.39 -8.68
N GLN A 51 -9.75 16.51 -9.96
CA GLN A 51 -9.96 15.34 -10.80
C GLN A 51 -8.66 14.58 -11.06
N ASN A 52 -8.71 13.26 -10.78
CA ASN A 52 -7.62 12.31 -10.99
C ASN A 52 -7.89 11.39 -12.16
N ALA A 53 -6.81 10.80 -12.70
CA ALA A 53 -6.86 10.06 -13.94
C ALA A 53 -7.55 8.71 -13.83
N SER A 54 -7.36 7.98 -12.71
CA SER A 54 -7.74 6.57 -12.62
C SER A 54 -8.45 6.20 -11.32
N GLY A 55 -9.10 5.04 -11.28
CA GLY A 55 -9.73 4.49 -10.08
C GLY A 55 -8.72 4.10 -9.01
N TYR A 56 -7.49 3.81 -9.41
CA TYR A 56 -6.39 3.60 -8.46
C TYR A 56 -6.02 4.91 -7.71
N ASP A 57 -6.24 6.07 -8.33
CA ASP A 57 -5.92 7.38 -7.77
C ASP A 57 -6.98 7.88 -6.76
N TYR A 58 -7.65 6.97 -6.07
CA TYR A 58 -8.66 7.24 -5.05
C TYR A 58 -8.21 8.23 -3.98
N HIS A 59 -6.90 8.32 -3.76
CA HIS A 59 -6.27 9.20 -2.78
C HIS A 59 -6.19 10.67 -3.22
N GLY A 60 -6.37 10.98 -4.51
CA GLY A 60 -6.46 12.35 -5.01
C GLY A 60 -5.13 13.03 -5.37
N TYR A 61 -3.98 12.36 -5.20
CA TYR A 61 -2.66 12.99 -5.42
C TYR A 61 -2.16 12.95 -6.87
N HIS A 62 -2.90 12.36 -7.78
CA HIS A 62 -2.54 12.25 -9.19
C HIS A 62 -3.46 13.12 -10.05
N ALA A 63 -3.37 14.43 -9.86
CA ALA A 63 -4.25 15.37 -10.55
C ALA A 63 -4.08 15.34 -12.08
N MET A 64 -5.20 15.29 -12.76
CA MET A 64 -5.32 15.41 -14.19
C MET A 64 -5.95 16.75 -14.59
N ASP A 65 -6.84 17.28 -13.77
CA ASP A 65 -7.48 18.55 -13.94
C ASP A 65 -7.56 19.28 -12.59
N PHE A 66 -6.80 20.34 -12.41
CA PHE A 66 -6.78 21.13 -11.18
C PHE A 66 -7.97 22.10 -11.05
N GLN A 67 -8.77 22.25 -12.12
CA GLN A 67 -9.86 23.26 -12.15
C GLN A 67 -11.16 22.74 -11.56
N HIS A 68 -11.38 21.43 -11.57
CA HIS A 68 -12.65 20.82 -11.19
C HIS A 68 -12.45 19.78 -10.11
N VAL A 69 -13.46 19.67 -9.26
CA VAL A 69 -13.58 18.56 -8.33
C VAL A 69 -13.84 17.27 -9.11
N ASP A 70 -13.25 16.18 -8.66
CA ASP A 70 -13.36 14.88 -9.33
C ASP A 70 -14.82 14.48 -9.54
N CYS A 71 -15.15 14.05 -10.75
CA CYS A 71 -16.51 13.70 -11.13
C CYS A 71 -17.08 12.53 -10.32
N ARG A 72 -16.23 11.72 -9.68
CA ARG A 72 -16.62 10.63 -8.81
C ARG A 72 -17.23 11.08 -7.47
N TYR A 73 -17.07 12.36 -7.11
CA TYR A 73 -17.75 12.99 -5.98
C TYR A 73 -19.13 13.56 -6.31
N GLN A 74 -19.60 13.37 -7.54
CA GLN A 74 -20.97 13.74 -7.93
C GLN A 74 -21.99 13.04 -7.04
N SER A 75 -23.05 13.77 -6.65
CA SER A 75 -24.12 13.21 -5.85
C SER A 75 -25.06 12.32 -6.68
N SER A 76 -25.87 11.55 -5.97
CA SER A 76 -26.89 10.68 -6.59
C SER A 76 -28.01 11.41 -7.31
N ASP A 77 -28.26 12.64 -6.93
CA ASP A 77 -29.27 13.51 -7.54
C ASP A 77 -28.71 14.40 -8.66
N GLY A 78 -27.44 14.18 -9.06
CA GLY A 78 -26.80 14.82 -10.21
C GLY A 78 -26.09 16.13 -9.93
N LYS A 79 -25.88 16.52 -8.67
CA LYS A 79 -25.06 17.68 -8.34
C LYS A 79 -23.60 17.36 -8.65
N SER A 80 -22.89 18.27 -9.29
CA SER A 80 -21.46 18.10 -9.57
C SER A 80 -20.60 18.05 -8.29
N GLY A 81 -19.38 17.52 -8.41
CA GLY A 81 -18.41 17.51 -7.31
C GLY A 81 -18.15 18.90 -6.72
N ASP A 82 -18.06 19.93 -7.55
CA ASP A 82 -17.88 21.32 -7.11
C ASP A 82 -19.03 21.82 -6.23
N VAL A 83 -20.28 21.52 -6.63
CA VAL A 83 -21.49 21.87 -5.85
C VAL A 83 -21.50 21.12 -4.53
N MET A 84 -21.17 19.81 -4.54
CA MET A 84 -21.15 18.99 -3.33
C MET A 84 -20.03 19.42 -2.37
N PHE A 85 -18.90 19.87 -2.90
CA PHE A 85 -17.80 20.38 -2.07
C PHE A 85 -18.18 21.70 -1.39
N GLN A 86 -18.84 22.61 -2.11
CA GLN A 86 -19.40 23.83 -1.50
C GLN A 86 -20.40 23.50 -0.39
N GLU A 87 -21.29 22.54 -0.65
CA GLU A 87 -22.28 22.12 0.35
C GLU A 87 -21.61 21.55 1.60
N LEU A 88 -20.52 20.77 1.45
CA LEU A 88 -19.72 20.27 2.58
C LEU A 88 -19.13 21.44 3.39
N ILE A 89 -18.51 22.43 2.73
CA ILE A 89 -17.96 23.62 3.42
C ILE A 89 -19.03 24.33 4.24
N ASP A 90 -20.17 24.61 3.60
CA ASP A 90 -21.27 25.33 4.25
C ASP A 90 -21.84 24.56 5.45
N LYS A 91 -22.02 23.25 5.32
CA LYS A 91 -22.52 22.38 6.40
C LYS A 91 -21.52 22.22 7.54
N ALA A 92 -20.23 22.11 7.24
CA ALA A 92 -19.17 22.04 8.24
C ALA A 92 -19.10 23.35 9.03
N HIS A 93 -19.11 24.51 8.36
CA HIS A 93 -19.11 25.84 8.97
C HIS A 93 -20.33 26.03 9.86
N ALA A 94 -21.52 25.60 9.42
CA ALA A 94 -22.73 25.65 10.23
C ALA A 94 -22.63 24.86 11.54
N LYS A 95 -21.74 23.84 11.59
CA LYS A 95 -21.44 23.07 12.80
C LYS A 95 -20.21 23.57 13.58
N GLY A 96 -19.56 24.65 13.12
CA GLY A 96 -18.35 25.18 13.72
C GLY A 96 -17.07 24.43 13.35
N ILE A 97 -17.12 23.63 12.30
CA ILE A 97 -15.99 22.80 11.82
C ILE A 97 -15.37 23.46 10.59
N LYS A 98 -14.04 23.63 10.59
CA LYS A 98 -13.25 24.17 9.49
C LYS A 98 -12.92 23.07 8.47
N ILE A 99 -12.71 23.46 7.24
CA ILE A 99 -12.21 22.58 6.16
C ILE A 99 -10.79 22.99 5.78
N ILE A 100 -9.87 22.07 5.93
CA ILE A 100 -8.49 22.17 5.43
C ILE A 100 -8.41 21.26 4.20
N LEU A 101 -8.14 21.85 3.05
CA LEU A 101 -8.02 21.12 1.80
C LEU A 101 -6.56 20.72 1.55
N ASP A 102 -6.35 19.47 1.25
CA ASP A 102 -5.06 19.00 0.72
C ASP A 102 -4.92 19.42 -0.75
N ILE A 103 -3.78 19.97 -1.11
CA ILE A 103 -3.49 20.38 -2.47
C ILE A 103 -2.10 19.88 -2.90
N VAL A 104 -1.94 19.65 -4.19
CA VAL A 104 -0.69 19.25 -4.80
C VAL A 104 -0.21 20.33 -5.76
N LEU A 105 0.94 20.93 -5.47
CA LEU A 105 1.56 21.95 -6.33
C LEU A 105 2.72 21.40 -7.15
N ASN A 106 3.35 20.33 -6.65
CA ASN A 106 4.61 19.80 -7.14
C ASN A 106 4.49 19.04 -8.46
N HIS A 107 3.43 18.30 -8.68
CA HIS A 107 3.33 17.37 -9.81
C HIS A 107 1.90 17.23 -10.32
N THR A 108 1.80 16.71 -11.54
CA THR A 108 0.57 16.17 -12.09
C THR A 108 0.51 14.67 -11.85
N GLY A 109 -0.65 14.05 -12.05
CA GLY A 109 -0.76 12.63 -12.29
C GLY A 109 -0.16 12.24 -13.63
N ASN A 110 -0.43 11.04 -14.05
CA ASN A 110 0.13 10.50 -15.27
C ASN A 110 -0.40 11.18 -16.53
N PHE A 111 0.41 11.10 -17.56
CA PHE A 111 0.05 11.48 -18.90
C PHE A 111 -0.44 10.28 -19.71
N GLY A 112 -1.28 10.53 -20.71
CA GLY A 112 -1.84 9.51 -21.57
C GLY A 112 -3.34 9.37 -21.43
N GLU A 113 -3.92 10.10 -20.50
CA GLU A 113 -5.34 10.34 -20.45
C GLU A 113 -5.69 11.43 -21.46
N GLU A 114 -6.81 11.29 -22.14
CA GLU A 114 -7.23 12.21 -23.20
C GLU A 114 -7.30 13.69 -22.79
N LYS A 115 -7.26 13.97 -21.53
CA LYS A 115 -7.63 15.30 -21.04
C LYS A 115 -6.56 15.97 -20.19
N LEU A 116 -5.36 15.44 -20.18
CA LEU A 116 -4.24 16.11 -19.52
C LEU A 116 -3.92 17.49 -20.08
N CYS A 117 -4.12 17.66 -21.36
CA CYS A 117 -3.99 18.98 -21.97
C CYS A 117 -4.90 20.03 -21.34
N LYS A 118 -5.96 19.66 -20.64
CA LYS A 118 -6.77 20.58 -19.86
C LYS A 118 -5.99 21.32 -18.77
N LEU A 119 -4.87 20.83 -18.34
CA LEU A 119 -3.99 21.53 -17.42
C LEU A 119 -3.69 22.94 -17.92
N PHE A 120 -3.46 23.09 -19.22
CA PHE A 120 -3.11 24.34 -19.86
C PHE A 120 -4.19 24.89 -20.80
N ASP A 121 -5.31 24.25 -20.92
CA ASP A 121 -6.40 24.62 -21.81
C ASP A 121 -7.09 25.94 -21.41
N ARG A 122 -6.86 26.36 -20.18
CA ARG A 122 -7.46 27.56 -19.61
C ARG A 122 -7.00 28.84 -20.29
N ASP A 123 -5.77 28.91 -20.73
CA ASP A 123 -5.21 30.09 -21.41
C ASP A 123 -4.81 29.78 -22.85
N THR A 124 -5.80 29.89 -23.71
CA THR A 124 -5.63 29.67 -25.16
C THR A 124 -4.66 30.64 -25.85
N GLN A 125 -4.24 31.71 -25.18
CA GLN A 125 -3.27 32.67 -25.74
C GLN A 125 -1.85 32.12 -25.69
N LEU A 126 -1.57 31.28 -24.70
CA LEU A 126 -0.24 30.72 -24.47
C LEU A 126 -0.03 29.38 -25.16
N ARG A 127 -1.11 28.70 -25.56
CA ARG A 127 -1.04 27.34 -26.10
C ARG A 127 -2.03 27.12 -27.21
N ASN A 128 -1.58 26.39 -28.18
CA ASN A 128 -2.46 25.80 -29.18
C ASN A 128 -2.44 24.27 -29.02
N GLN A 129 -3.44 23.61 -29.56
CA GLN A 129 -3.60 22.18 -29.45
C GLN A 129 -2.38 21.43 -30.03
N ALA A 130 -1.80 21.89 -31.11
CA ALA A 130 -0.62 21.26 -31.72
C ALA A 130 0.59 21.25 -30.76
N TYR A 131 0.78 22.32 -29.97
CA TYR A 131 1.82 22.36 -28.96
C TYR A 131 1.54 21.36 -27.81
N ILE A 132 0.31 21.36 -27.31
CA ILE A 132 -0.10 20.43 -26.25
C ILE A 132 0.09 18.99 -26.69
N ASP A 133 -0.34 18.65 -27.90
CA ASP A 133 -0.18 17.33 -28.48
C ASP A 133 1.31 16.93 -28.65
N ALA A 134 2.17 17.88 -28.90
CA ALA A 134 3.62 17.66 -29.00
C ALA A 134 4.28 17.40 -27.64
N CYS A 135 3.71 17.97 -26.56
CA CYS A 135 4.20 17.78 -25.19
C CYS A 135 3.65 16.50 -24.53
N MET A 136 2.52 15.98 -25.01
CA MET A 136 1.82 14.85 -24.41
C MET A 136 2.06 13.58 -25.19
N THR A 137 2.09 12.48 -24.47
CA THR A 137 2.06 11.15 -25.10
C THR A 137 0.63 10.87 -25.58
N PRO A 138 0.43 10.46 -26.83
CA PRO A 138 -0.89 10.15 -27.34
C PRO A 138 -1.58 9.04 -26.54
N THR A 139 -2.89 9.13 -26.38
CA THR A 139 -3.71 8.10 -25.70
C THR A 139 -3.61 6.73 -26.32
N GLU A 140 -3.28 6.64 -27.62
CA GLU A 140 -3.05 5.38 -28.31
C GLU A 140 -1.96 4.55 -27.64
N THR A 141 -1.01 5.17 -26.93
CA THR A 141 0.04 4.45 -26.21
C THR A 141 -0.45 3.70 -25.00
N LEU A 142 -1.60 4.08 -24.44
CA LEU A 142 -2.24 3.37 -23.33
C LEU A 142 -3.11 2.20 -23.79
N GLY A 143 -3.50 2.17 -25.07
CA GLY A 143 -4.37 1.16 -25.65
C GLY A 143 -5.86 1.45 -25.48
N SER A 144 -6.67 0.98 -26.43
CA SER A 144 -8.12 1.22 -26.45
C SER A 144 -8.88 0.53 -25.30
N ASP A 145 -8.28 -0.44 -24.63
CA ASP A 145 -8.81 -1.19 -23.50
C ASP A 145 -8.44 -0.58 -22.14
N TYR A 146 -7.71 0.53 -22.11
CA TYR A 146 -7.17 1.11 -20.86
C TYR A 146 -8.22 1.31 -19.77
N LEU A 147 -9.39 1.81 -20.11
CA LEU A 147 -10.47 2.09 -19.14
C LEU A 147 -11.16 0.83 -18.60
N THR A 148 -10.87 -0.34 -19.18
CA THR A 148 -11.51 -1.62 -18.82
C THR A 148 -10.57 -2.62 -18.18
N ILE A 149 -9.26 -2.37 -18.22
CA ILE A 149 -8.27 -3.23 -17.58
C ILE A 149 -8.19 -2.97 -16.07
N LEU A 150 -7.51 -3.85 -15.36
CA LEU A 150 -7.36 -3.78 -13.91
C LEU A 150 -6.54 -2.55 -13.48
N PRO A 151 -6.81 -1.93 -12.33
CA PRO A 151 -6.09 -0.73 -11.86
C PRO A 151 -4.57 -0.89 -11.83
N LYS A 152 -4.06 -2.05 -11.42
CA LYS A 152 -2.61 -2.33 -11.44
C LYS A 152 -2.03 -2.32 -12.85
N ASP A 153 -2.78 -2.78 -13.85
CA ASP A 153 -2.35 -2.81 -15.24
C ASP A 153 -2.40 -1.40 -15.84
N GLN A 154 -3.40 -0.60 -15.47
CA GLN A 154 -3.46 0.83 -15.78
C GLN A 154 -2.23 1.55 -15.22
N TYR A 155 -1.92 1.36 -13.95
CA TYR A 155 -0.74 1.91 -13.31
C TYR A 155 0.56 1.54 -14.04
N HIS A 156 0.75 0.27 -14.36
CA HIS A 156 1.95 -0.18 -15.08
C HIS A 156 2.05 0.39 -16.50
N ARG A 157 0.93 0.55 -17.20
CA ARG A 157 0.92 1.21 -18.51
C ARG A 157 1.34 2.67 -18.40
N ARG A 158 0.81 3.38 -17.41
CA ARG A 158 1.19 4.78 -17.13
C ARG A 158 2.68 4.92 -16.84
N LEU A 159 3.22 4.08 -15.95
CA LEU A 159 4.66 4.06 -15.66
C LEU A 159 5.52 3.85 -16.91
N THR A 160 5.11 2.95 -17.77
CA THR A 160 5.84 2.66 -19.02
C THR A 160 5.79 3.85 -19.96
N MET A 161 4.65 4.50 -20.07
CA MET A 161 4.48 5.67 -20.90
C MET A 161 5.35 6.83 -20.42
N MET A 162 5.35 7.12 -19.13
CA MET A 162 6.11 8.23 -18.57
C MET A 162 7.62 8.11 -18.77
N LYS A 163 8.15 6.91 -18.75
CA LYS A 163 9.55 6.65 -19.13
C LYS A 163 9.89 7.08 -20.55
N ASN A 164 8.90 7.13 -21.42
CA ASN A 164 9.06 7.54 -22.81
C ASN A 164 8.86 9.05 -23.02
N MET A 165 8.43 9.78 -21.98
CA MET A 165 8.20 11.23 -22.06
C MET A 165 9.42 12.09 -21.78
N ASP A 166 10.54 11.48 -21.40
CA ASP A 166 11.75 12.20 -21.06
C ASP A 166 12.10 13.22 -22.12
N GLY A 167 11.88 14.39 -21.78
CA GLY A 167 12.38 15.70 -22.02
C GLY A 167 12.69 16.21 -23.40
N GLN A 168 12.72 15.48 -24.37
CA GLN A 168 13.38 15.84 -25.61
C GLN A 168 12.62 16.88 -26.44
N ASN A 169 12.87 18.16 -26.16
CA ASN A 169 12.46 19.29 -27.01
C ASN A 169 10.95 19.40 -27.30
N ARG A 170 10.12 18.84 -26.44
CA ARG A 170 8.66 18.90 -26.59
C ARG A 170 8.03 19.99 -25.74
N ASP A 171 8.58 20.23 -24.56
CA ASP A 171 8.12 21.27 -23.64
C ASP A 171 8.93 22.56 -23.87
N ILE A 172 8.60 23.28 -24.92
CA ILE A 172 9.33 24.51 -25.32
C ILE A 172 9.14 25.67 -24.34
N HIS A 173 8.16 25.59 -23.45
CA HIS A 173 7.88 26.61 -22.43
C HIS A 173 8.39 26.23 -21.05
N ASN A 174 9.00 25.04 -20.88
CA ASN A 174 9.49 24.52 -19.62
C ASN A 174 8.42 24.48 -18.50
N TYR A 175 7.26 23.92 -18.81
CA TYR A 175 6.19 23.75 -17.83
C TYR A 175 6.44 22.61 -16.86
N TRP A 176 7.29 21.66 -17.22
CA TRP A 176 7.74 20.57 -16.36
C TRP A 176 9.24 20.64 -16.15
N HIS A 177 9.69 20.08 -15.00
CA HIS A 177 11.09 19.76 -14.81
C HIS A 177 11.42 18.47 -15.56
N HIS A 178 12.42 18.51 -16.42
CA HIS A 178 12.88 17.36 -17.21
C HIS A 178 14.07 16.68 -16.57
N TYR A 179 14.06 16.60 -15.24
CA TYR A 179 15.04 15.82 -14.49
C TYR A 179 14.52 14.40 -14.33
N GLY A 180 15.41 13.44 -14.29
CA GLY A 180 15.09 12.08 -13.94
C GLY A 180 14.63 11.95 -12.48
N GLN A 181 14.72 10.77 -11.92
CA GLN A 181 14.33 10.54 -10.55
C GLN A 181 15.17 11.39 -9.57
N PHE A 182 14.51 11.99 -8.58
CA PHE A 182 15.16 12.84 -7.58
C PHE A 182 16.07 12.06 -6.62
N GLY A 183 17.03 12.76 -6.01
CA GLY A 183 17.78 12.29 -4.86
C GLY A 183 17.16 12.76 -3.55
N TRP A 184 17.01 11.86 -2.57
CA TRP A 184 16.47 12.22 -1.25
C TRP A 184 17.39 13.16 -0.45
N ASP A 185 18.66 13.15 -0.74
CA ASP A 185 19.73 13.74 0.08
C ASP A 185 20.35 14.98 -0.56
N ASP A 186 19.80 15.47 -1.66
CA ASP A 186 20.32 16.61 -2.39
C ASP A 186 19.23 17.51 -2.96
N PRO A 187 19.55 18.72 -3.45
CA PRO A 187 18.58 19.65 -4.00
C PRO A 187 17.79 19.16 -5.23
N SER A 188 18.19 18.06 -5.87
CA SER A 188 17.43 17.51 -7.00
C SER A 188 16.01 17.08 -6.59
N ARG A 189 15.75 16.92 -5.28
CA ARG A 189 14.38 16.72 -4.79
C ARG A 189 13.42 17.88 -5.11
N TRP A 190 13.91 19.08 -5.47
CA TRP A 190 13.05 20.20 -5.84
C TRP A 190 12.67 20.22 -7.30
N TRP A 191 13.30 19.40 -8.14
CA TRP A 191 13.01 19.38 -9.59
C TRP A 191 13.10 17.99 -10.20
N GLY A 192 13.33 16.96 -9.40
CA GLY A 192 13.33 15.58 -9.84
C GLY A 192 12.00 14.91 -9.57
N GLN A 193 11.62 13.97 -10.43
CA GLN A 193 10.36 13.25 -10.35
C GLN A 193 10.29 12.37 -9.10
N ILE A 194 9.22 12.52 -8.30
CA ILE A 194 9.08 11.82 -7.01
C ILE A 194 8.67 10.36 -7.15
N ALA A 195 7.79 10.04 -8.09
CA ALA A 195 7.30 8.69 -8.34
C ALA A 195 7.18 8.46 -9.84
N GLY A 196 7.03 7.21 -10.24
CA GLY A 196 7.02 6.84 -11.64
C GLY A 196 5.86 7.42 -12.46
N ASP A 197 4.80 7.87 -11.81
CA ASP A 197 3.59 8.42 -12.41
C ASP A 197 3.23 9.82 -11.90
N CYS A 198 4.15 10.50 -11.23
CA CYS A 198 4.00 11.88 -10.77
C CYS A 198 4.95 12.78 -11.56
N VAL A 199 4.47 13.44 -12.58
CA VAL A 199 5.31 14.31 -13.43
C VAL A 199 5.53 15.65 -12.77
N ASP A 200 6.80 16.00 -12.59
CA ASP A 200 7.22 17.15 -11.81
C ASP A 200 6.98 18.45 -12.55
N LEU A 201 6.19 19.33 -11.97
CA LEU A 201 5.86 20.65 -12.54
C LEU A 201 6.98 21.64 -12.26
N ASN A 202 7.32 22.45 -13.24
CA ASN A 202 8.26 23.55 -13.06
C ASN A 202 7.60 24.72 -12.30
N THR A 203 7.59 24.60 -10.98
CA THR A 203 6.97 25.56 -10.07
C THR A 203 7.72 26.90 -10.01
N GLU A 204 8.93 26.97 -10.54
CA GLU A 204 9.72 28.19 -10.72
C GLU A 204 9.26 28.98 -11.94
N ASN A 205 8.48 28.37 -12.85
CA ASN A 205 7.89 29.05 -13.99
C ASN A 205 6.64 29.85 -13.56
N ASP A 206 6.67 31.18 -13.76
CA ASP A 206 5.61 32.06 -13.30
C ASP A 206 4.23 31.71 -13.88
N GLU A 207 4.16 31.19 -15.11
CA GLU A 207 2.90 30.77 -15.71
C GLU A 207 2.33 29.52 -15.03
N VAL A 208 3.18 28.54 -14.72
CA VAL A 208 2.78 27.33 -13.99
C VAL A 208 2.31 27.70 -12.59
N ALA A 209 3.09 28.51 -11.87
CA ALA A 209 2.72 28.96 -10.53
C ALA A 209 1.42 29.73 -10.52
N LYS A 210 1.26 30.70 -11.48
CA LYS A 210 0.02 31.46 -11.62
C LYS A 210 -1.17 30.55 -11.94
N TYR A 211 -1.00 29.58 -12.82
CA TYR A 211 -2.06 28.63 -13.16
C TYR A 211 -2.50 27.83 -11.92
N LEU A 212 -1.56 27.31 -11.13
CA LEU A 212 -1.86 26.57 -9.91
C LEU A 212 -2.55 27.45 -8.86
N VAL A 213 -2.08 28.69 -8.67
CA VAL A 213 -2.73 29.66 -7.77
C VAL A 213 -4.15 29.99 -8.22
N ASP A 214 -4.37 30.14 -9.50
CA ASP A 214 -5.71 30.41 -10.05
C ASP A 214 -6.66 29.21 -9.84
N CYS A 215 -6.17 27.98 -10.07
CA CYS A 215 -6.95 26.76 -9.88
C CYS A 215 -7.29 26.53 -8.40
N TYR A 216 -6.30 26.53 -7.52
CA TYR A 216 -6.54 26.29 -6.10
C TYR A 216 -7.16 27.51 -5.40
N GLY A 217 -6.95 28.71 -5.90
CA GLY A 217 -7.57 29.92 -5.40
C GLY A 217 -9.11 29.90 -5.45
N GLN A 218 -9.71 29.09 -6.34
CA GLN A 218 -11.17 28.90 -6.34
C GLN A 218 -11.68 28.29 -5.04
N PHE A 219 -10.93 27.36 -4.42
CA PHE A 219 -11.33 26.75 -3.16
C PHE A 219 -11.26 27.75 -1.99
N ILE A 220 -10.30 28.71 -2.04
CA ILE A 220 -10.28 29.83 -1.09
C ILE A 220 -11.53 30.68 -1.27
N LYS A 221 -11.96 30.94 -2.52
CA LYS A 221 -13.21 31.67 -2.81
C LYS A 221 -14.47 30.93 -2.36
N MET A 222 -14.44 29.58 -2.36
CA MET A 222 -15.52 28.75 -1.83
C MET A 222 -15.59 28.81 -0.31
N GLY A 223 -14.49 29.08 0.40
CA GLY A 223 -14.45 29.25 1.85
C GLY A 223 -13.65 28.20 2.60
N VAL A 224 -12.76 27.43 1.96
CA VAL A 224 -11.84 26.56 2.71
C VAL A 224 -11.00 27.38 3.68
N ASP A 225 -10.76 26.87 4.86
CA ASP A 225 -10.10 27.59 5.96
C ASP A 225 -8.57 27.55 5.87
N GLY A 226 -8.03 26.61 5.12
CA GLY A 226 -6.59 26.49 4.90
C GLY A 226 -6.23 25.41 3.91
N PHE A 227 -4.94 25.35 3.58
CA PHE A 227 -4.34 24.28 2.78
C PHE A 227 -3.32 23.47 3.57
N ARG A 228 -3.39 22.16 3.42
CA ARG A 228 -2.26 21.26 3.55
C ARG A 228 -1.65 21.11 2.17
N ILE A 229 -0.37 21.33 2.02
CA ILE A 229 0.30 21.29 0.73
C ILE A 229 1.18 20.04 0.69
N ASP A 230 0.78 19.12 -0.17
CA ASP A 230 1.47 17.88 -0.41
C ASP A 230 2.87 18.11 -0.99
N THR A 231 3.78 17.19 -0.70
CA THR A 231 5.13 17.19 -1.29
C THR A 231 5.84 18.55 -1.26
N SER A 232 5.55 19.39 -0.25
CA SER A 232 6.16 20.72 -0.13
C SER A 232 7.68 20.65 -0.06
N GLY A 233 8.25 19.58 0.47
CA GLY A 233 9.69 19.33 0.50
C GLY A 233 10.31 19.13 -0.88
N HIS A 234 9.50 19.00 -1.94
CA HIS A 234 9.91 18.87 -3.34
C HIS A 234 9.78 20.19 -4.12
N ILE A 235 9.44 21.27 -3.45
CA ILE A 235 9.46 22.65 -3.95
C ILE A 235 10.34 23.45 -3.01
N SER A 236 11.23 24.30 -3.53
CA SER A 236 12.13 25.05 -2.68
C SER A 236 11.40 26.07 -1.80
N ARG A 237 11.96 26.41 -0.64
CA ARG A 237 11.43 27.49 0.18
C ARG A 237 11.37 28.83 -0.58
N LEU A 238 12.37 29.14 -1.39
CA LEU A 238 12.41 30.36 -2.19
C LEU A 238 11.21 30.41 -3.13
N THR A 239 10.91 29.31 -3.81
CA THR A 239 9.74 29.18 -4.67
C THR A 239 8.44 29.41 -3.91
N PHE A 240 8.28 28.81 -2.72
CA PHE A 240 7.12 29.05 -1.88
C PHE A 240 6.97 30.52 -1.50
N ASN A 241 8.04 31.16 -1.04
CA ASN A 241 8.00 32.56 -0.59
C ASN A 241 7.80 33.55 -1.76
N HIS A 242 8.25 33.20 -2.98
CA HIS A 242 8.09 34.03 -4.16
C HIS A 242 6.72 33.82 -4.82
N GLN A 243 6.33 32.56 -5.07
CA GLN A 243 5.20 32.22 -5.93
C GLN A 243 3.89 32.00 -5.18
N PHE A 244 3.88 31.17 -4.09
CA PHE A 244 2.63 30.63 -3.57
C PHE A 244 2.12 31.30 -2.30
N VAL A 245 2.97 31.44 -1.28
CA VAL A 245 2.57 31.95 0.02
C VAL A 245 1.93 33.34 -0.07
N PRO A 246 2.54 34.33 -0.73
CA PRO A 246 1.98 35.67 -0.76
C PRO A 246 0.65 35.71 -1.53
N GLN A 247 0.52 34.95 -2.60
CA GLN A 247 -0.67 34.94 -3.45
C GLN A 247 -1.85 34.26 -2.72
N PHE A 248 -1.62 33.10 -2.09
CA PHE A 248 -2.66 32.43 -1.29
C PHE A 248 -3.05 33.26 -0.04
N ALA A 249 -2.09 33.92 0.61
CA ALA A 249 -2.37 34.80 1.73
C ALA A 249 -3.23 36.01 1.30
N ALA A 250 -2.94 36.62 0.13
CA ALA A 250 -3.73 37.71 -0.44
C ALA A 250 -5.16 37.26 -0.76
N LEU A 251 -5.32 36.12 -1.42
CA LEU A 251 -6.65 35.55 -1.69
C LEU A 251 -7.36 35.21 -0.36
N GLY A 252 -6.64 34.63 0.58
CA GLY A 252 -7.16 34.36 1.91
C GLY A 252 -7.66 35.62 2.62
N LYS A 253 -6.95 36.74 2.51
CA LYS A 253 -7.40 38.03 3.06
C LYS A 253 -8.60 38.58 2.30
N GLN A 254 -8.58 38.53 0.97
CA GLN A 254 -9.68 39.02 0.12
C GLN A 254 -11.01 38.29 0.42
N TYR A 255 -10.97 37.00 0.67
CA TYR A 255 -12.16 36.16 0.93
C TYR A 255 -12.31 35.73 2.40
N GLU A 256 -11.75 36.49 3.35
CA GLU A 256 -11.83 36.16 4.79
C GLU A 256 -13.26 36.00 5.31
N ASN A 257 -14.21 36.70 4.71
CA ASN A 257 -15.63 36.63 5.08
C ASN A 257 -16.31 35.30 4.70
N LYS A 258 -15.65 34.47 3.89
CA LYS A 258 -16.16 33.15 3.51
C LYS A 258 -15.74 32.08 4.52
N ARG A 259 -14.71 32.33 5.32
CA ARG A 259 -14.20 31.37 6.30
C ARG A 259 -14.91 31.47 7.64
N LEU A 260 -14.89 30.36 8.36
CA LEU A 260 -15.45 30.28 9.70
C LEU A 260 -14.79 31.30 10.63
N ASN A 261 -15.62 32.18 11.23
CA ASN A 261 -15.18 33.23 12.12
C ASN A 261 -14.15 34.22 11.54
N LYS A 262 -14.07 34.34 10.21
CA LYS A 262 -13.06 35.16 9.52
C LYS A 262 -11.62 34.84 9.94
N ALA A 263 -11.36 33.58 10.31
CA ALA A 263 -10.04 33.12 10.73
C ALA A 263 -8.98 33.41 9.63
N PRO A 264 -7.75 33.71 9.98
CA PRO A 264 -6.65 33.80 9.03
C PRO A 264 -6.56 32.53 8.19
N PHE A 265 -6.21 32.66 6.91
CA PHE A 265 -6.01 31.50 6.04
C PHE A 265 -4.77 30.73 6.50
N PHE A 266 -4.93 29.46 6.78
CA PHE A 266 -3.88 28.61 7.33
C PHE A 266 -3.19 27.77 6.25
N MET A 267 -1.86 27.81 6.21
CA MET A 267 -1.07 27.02 5.27
C MET A 267 -0.01 26.22 6.01
N TYR A 268 0.06 24.94 5.70
CA TYR A 268 1.13 24.07 6.16
C TYR A 268 1.43 23.00 5.13
N GLY A 269 2.66 22.52 5.13
CA GLY A 269 3.11 21.60 4.10
C GLY A 269 3.79 20.34 4.63
N GLU A 270 3.82 19.38 3.74
CA GLU A 270 4.57 18.16 3.94
C GLU A 270 6.02 18.36 3.50
N VAL A 271 6.89 18.56 4.47
CA VAL A 271 8.34 18.54 4.27
C VAL A 271 8.89 17.30 4.99
N CYS A 272 8.86 16.16 4.32
CA CYS A 272 9.23 14.88 4.92
C CYS A 272 10.71 14.86 5.33
N THR A 273 10.94 15.12 6.62
CA THR A 273 12.26 15.18 7.25
C THR A 273 12.30 14.15 8.37
N ARG A 274 13.01 13.04 8.16
CA ARG A 274 13.13 11.94 9.15
C ARG A 274 14.24 12.16 10.17
N GLY A 275 14.99 13.22 10.03
CA GLY A 275 16.00 13.66 10.97
C GLY A 275 15.43 14.64 12.00
N HIS A 276 16.20 14.93 13.02
CA HIS A 276 15.89 15.90 14.07
C HIS A 276 17.06 16.86 14.30
N ASP A 277 17.74 17.22 13.22
CA ASP A 277 18.78 18.26 13.16
C ASP A 277 18.30 19.41 12.27
N ALA A 278 18.90 20.60 12.41
CA ALA A 278 18.67 21.71 11.48
C ALA A 278 19.01 21.36 10.03
N THR A 279 19.79 20.31 9.84
CA THR A 279 20.17 19.81 8.52
C THR A 279 19.57 18.42 8.30
N TYR A 280 18.78 18.26 7.25
CA TYR A 280 18.34 16.94 6.83
C TYR A 280 19.46 16.27 6.04
N ARG A 281 20.04 15.20 6.61
CA ARG A 281 21.15 14.43 6.02
C ARG A 281 22.30 15.34 5.51
N GLY A 282 22.62 16.38 6.27
CA GLY A 282 23.66 17.34 5.94
C GLY A 282 23.22 18.51 5.04
N GLN A 283 21.93 18.56 4.63
CA GLN A 283 21.40 19.62 3.79
C GLN A 283 20.38 20.46 4.59
N ALA A 284 20.79 21.64 5.04
CA ALA A 284 19.95 22.51 5.84
C ALA A 284 18.65 22.91 5.12
N ASN A 285 18.76 23.27 3.86
CA ASN A 285 17.67 23.74 3.02
C ASN A 285 16.63 22.66 2.66
N LEU A 286 16.89 21.39 2.94
CA LEU A 286 15.92 20.29 2.78
C LEU A 286 15.16 19.97 4.06
N SER A 287 15.48 20.64 5.17
CA SER A 287 14.85 20.41 6.46
C SER A 287 13.49 21.09 6.57
N CYS A 288 12.54 20.47 7.29
CA CYS A 288 11.24 21.07 7.56
C CYS A 288 11.35 22.36 8.37
N TYR A 289 12.33 22.51 9.25
CA TYR A 289 12.56 23.73 10.02
C TYR A 289 12.73 24.94 9.12
N PHE A 290 13.45 24.79 8.04
CA PHE A 290 13.80 25.81 7.07
C PHE A 290 12.59 26.49 6.43
N TYR A 291 11.52 25.76 6.16
CA TYR A 291 10.32 26.25 5.47
C TYR A 291 9.49 27.24 6.30
N THR A 292 9.66 27.28 7.61
CA THR A 292 8.91 28.21 8.47
C THR A 292 9.48 29.63 8.50
N TRP A 293 10.66 29.84 7.87
CA TRP A 293 11.36 31.11 7.84
C TRP A 293 11.23 31.79 6.49
N LYS A 294 11.20 33.14 6.49
CA LYS A 294 11.30 33.94 5.27
C LYS A 294 12.53 33.59 4.47
N SER A 295 12.38 33.60 3.17
CA SER A 295 13.49 33.52 2.22
C SER A 295 14.30 34.81 2.17
N ASP A 296 15.52 34.71 1.68
CA ASP A 296 16.42 35.84 1.47
C ASP A 296 15.84 36.78 0.39
N GLU A 297 15.50 37.99 0.79
CA GLU A 297 14.94 39.02 -0.11
C GLU A 297 15.92 39.36 -1.25
N SER A 298 17.22 39.29 -1.01
CA SER A 298 18.22 39.56 -2.06
C SER A 298 18.22 38.49 -3.16
N LEU A 299 17.89 37.25 -2.81
CA LEU A 299 17.71 36.17 -3.80
C LEU A 299 16.36 36.29 -4.50
N MET A 300 15.29 36.59 -3.78
CA MET A 300 13.97 36.83 -4.37
C MET A 300 14.00 38.01 -5.37
N ASN A 301 14.74 39.04 -5.08
CA ASN A 301 14.89 40.19 -5.98
C ASN A 301 15.73 39.91 -7.25
N GLN A 302 16.45 38.79 -7.28
CA GLN A 302 17.18 38.32 -8.48
C GLN A 302 16.34 37.35 -9.32
N TRP A 303 15.14 36.99 -8.85
CA TRP A 303 14.28 36.08 -9.56
C TRP A 303 13.81 36.66 -10.89
N ASP A 304 14.15 35.99 -11.97
CA ASP A 304 13.60 36.26 -13.29
C ASP A 304 12.90 35.01 -13.81
N GLY A 305 11.63 34.88 -13.48
CA GLY A 305 10.75 33.77 -13.87
C GLY A 305 9.91 34.10 -15.11
N SER A 306 10.32 35.12 -15.92
CA SER A 306 9.58 35.49 -17.11
C SER A 306 9.44 34.33 -18.10
N GLN A 307 8.30 34.23 -18.75
CA GLN A 307 8.05 33.19 -19.74
C GLN A 307 9.11 33.20 -20.86
N SER A 308 9.55 34.38 -21.27
CA SER A 308 10.60 34.51 -22.28
C SER A 308 11.93 33.93 -21.86
N PHE A 309 12.24 33.98 -20.57
CA PHE A 309 13.41 33.33 -20.02
C PHE A 309 13.28 31.80 -20.11
N TRP A 310 12.16 31.25 -19.70
CA TRP A 310 11.89 29.81 -19.74
C TRP A 310 11.75 29.26 -21.15
N ASP A 311 11.16 30.03 -22.09
CA ASP A 311 11.02 29.64 -23.49
C ASP A 311 12.36 29.47 -24.20
N SER A 312 13.39 30.17 -23.72
CA SER A 312 14.76 30.05 -24.26
C SER A 312 15.52 28.83 -23.71
N GLN A 313 14.98 28.14 -22.69
CA GLN A 313 15.67 27.08 -21.96
C GLN A 313 14.96 25.76 -22.19
N VAL A 314 15.50 24.89 -23.01
CA VAL A 314 15.06 23.49 -23.11
C VAL A 314 16.06 22.65 -22.34
N LEU A 315 15.63 22.01 -21.26
CA LEU A 315 16.50 21.24 -20.41
C LEU A 315 16.56 19.77 -20.87
N PRO A 316 17.74 19.28 -21.25
CA PRO A 316 17.94 17.82 -21.33
C PRO A 316 17.84 17.19 -19.95
N GLU A 317 17.40 15.93 -19.88
CA GLU A 317 17.43 15.16 -18.66
C GLU A 317 18.82 15.21 -17.99
N GLY A 318 18.86 15.42 -16.68
CA GLY A 318 20.08 15.51 -15.90
C GLY A 318 20.89 16.80 -16.09
N SER A 319 20.33 17.80 -16.75
CA SER A 319 20.93 19.14 -16.78
C SER A 319 20.91 19.77 -15.40
N GLY A 320 21.92 20.55 -15.06
CA GLY A 320 21.96 21.29 -13.81
C GLY A 320 20.84 22.35 -13.72
N PRO A 321 20.60 22.90 -12.53
CA PRO A 321 19.59 23.93 -12.33
C PRO A 321 19.91 25.21 -13.10
N ILE A 322 18.89 25.89 -13.60
CA ILE A 322 18.96 27.11 -14.37
C ILE A 322 18.16 28.24 -13.71
N GLY A 323 18.48 29.50 -14.03
CA GLY A 323 17.68 30.64 -13.61
C GLY A 323 17.23 30.63 -12.16
N PRO A 324 15.92 30.73 -11.90
CA PRO A 324 15.38 30.68 -10.55
C PRO A 324 15.75 29.42 -9.75
N GLN A 325 15.86 28.25 -10.37
CA GLN A 325 16.31 27.03 -9.71
C GLN A 325 17.72 27.17 -9.14
N ALA A 326 18.62 27.81 -9.88
CA ALA A 326 19.99 28.10 -9.39
C ALA A 326 19.99 29.06 -8.21
N LEU A 327 19.02 29.98 -8.12
CA LEU A 327 18.83 30.85 -6.95
C LEU A 327 18.36 30.05 -5.74
N CYS A 328 17.43 29.13 -5.93
CA CYS A 328 16.94 28.25 -4.85
C CYS A 328 18.08 27.49 -4.16
N GLY A 329 19.06 27.00 -4.93
CA GLY A 329 20.23 26.32 -4.40
C GLY A 329 21.21 27.20 -3.62
N LYS A 330 21.09 28.53 -3.69
CA LYS A 330 21.95 29.48 -2.95
C LYS A 330 21.45 29.81 -1.55
N GLU A 331 20.18 29.49 -1.24
CA GLU A 331 19.65 29.74 0.09
C GLU A 331 20.36 28.94 1.15
N SER A 332 20.58 29.56 2.30
CA SER A 332 21.07 28.89 3.49
C SER A 332 20.14 29.08 4.67
N PHE A 333 20.12 28.11 5.58
CA PHE A 333 19.35 28.22 6.81
C PHE A 333 20.00 29.24 7.78
N GLY A 334 21.32 29.35 7.77
CA GLY A 334 22.08 30.16 8.72
C GLY A 334 21.95 29.66 10.15
N ASP A 335 22.12 30.55 11.09
CA ASP A 335 21.99 30.31 12.53
C ASP A 335 20.62 30.78 13.05
N LYS A 336 19.58 30.71 12.23
CA LYS A 336 18.22 31.18 12.60
C LYS A 336 17.68 30.36 13.76
N LYS A 337 17.25 31.07 14.78
CA LYS A 337 16.60 30.51 15.98
C LYS A 337 15.48 31.42 16.42
N SER A 338 14.45 30.84 17.00
CA SER A 338 13.29 31.53 17.54
C SER A 338 12.96 31.07 18.94
N GLU A 339 12.47 32.00 19.75
CA GLU A 339 11.90 31.72 21.09
C GLU A 339 10.38 31.76 21.08
N ASN A 340 9.73 31.91 19.92
CA ASN A 340 8.27 32.12 19.83
C ASN A 340 7.45 31.01 20.51
N ALA A 341 7.93 29.78 20.51
CA ALA A 341 7.28 28.65 21.15
C ALA A 341 7.63 28.53 22.67
N LYS A 342 8.64 29.24 23.17
CA LYS A 342 9.22 29.07 24.52
C LYS A 342 8.89 30.23 25.44
N MET A 343 8.65 29.92 26.67
CA MET A 343 8.57 30.94 27.73
C MET A 343 9.99 31.48 28.06
N ILE A 344 10.11 32.79 28.24
CA ILE A 344 11.37 33.43 28.67
C ILE A 344 11.28 33.74 30.15
N ASN A 345 12.27 33.28 30.93
CA ASN A 345 12.31 33.46 32.39
C ASN A 345 10.99 33.02 33.09
N GLY A 346 10.39 31.94 32.63
CA GLY A 346 9.16 31.39 33.19
C GLY A 346 7.88 32.16 32.87
N ALA A 347 7.92 33.14 31.97
CA ALA A 347 6.81 33.98 31.59
C ALA A 347 6.55 33.96 30.08
N TRP A 348 5.30 34.15 29.69
CA TRP A 348 4.91 34.38 28.32
C TRP A 348 5.44 35.72 27.82
N HIS A 349 5.86 35.78 26.54
CA HIS A 349 6.24 37.02 25.87
C HIS A 349 5.54 37.13 24.51
N GLU A 350 5.43 38.34 23.99
CA GLU A 350 4.87 38.58 22.67
C GLU A 350 5.77 37.92 21.58
N PRO A 351 5.24 37.02 20.75
CA PRO A 351 6.05 36.38 19.69
C PRO A 351 6.49 37.37 18.62
N ASP A 352 7.68 37.19 18.05
CA ASP A 352 8.18 37.93 16.91
C ASP A 352 8.04 37.12 15.62
N TYR A 353 7.12 37.53 14.76
CA TYR A 353 6.88 36.92 13.46
C TYR A 353 7.49 37.69 12.29
N SER A 354 8.39 38.65 12.53
CA SER A 354 9.03 39.46 11.48
C SER A 354 9.76 38.61 10.43
N GLU A 355 10.31 37.46 10.87
CA GLU A 355 11.04 36.51 10.03
C GLU A 355 10.19 35.27 9.65
N ALA A 356 8.92 35.24 9.97
CA ALA A 356 8.03 34.12 9.59
C ALA A 356 7.74 34.13 8.10
N SER A 357 7.81 32.96 7.47
CA SER A 357 7.41 32.79 6.04
C SER A 357 5.91 32.90 5.83
N GLY A 358 5.09 32.74 6.87
CA GLY A 358 3.65 32.55 6.75
C GLY A 358 3.25 31.11 6.35
N PHE A 359 4.21 30.22 6.27
CA PHE A 359 4.05 28.80 5.96
C PHE A 359 4.49 27.93 7.14
N ASN A 360 3.64 27.01 7.56
CA ASN A 360 3.91 26.07 8.62
C ASN A 360 4.18 24.68 8.02
N VAL A 361 4.52 23.71 8.84
CA VAL A 361 4.84 22.36 8.38
C VAL A 361 4.19 21.28 9.22
N ILE A 362 4.15 20.07 8.70
CA ILE A 362 4.01 18.88 9.53
C ILE A 362 5.32 18.69 10.28
N ASP A 363 5.25 18.57 11.61
CA ASP A 363 6.42 18.34 12.45
C ASP A 363 6.89 16.88 12.34
N PHE A 364 7.55 16.56 11.24
CA PHE A 364 8.03 15.20 10.96
C PHE A 364 8.99 14.67 12.03
N PRO A 365 9.95 15.43 12.53
CA PRO A 365 10.84 14.95 13.59
C PRO A 365 10.06 14.49 14.82
N MET A 366 9.07 15.28 15.25
CA MET A 366 8.22 14.94 16.39
C MET A 366 7.29 13.76 16.07
N HIS A 367 6.68 13.74 14.89
CA HIS A 367 5.84 12.65 14.41
C HIS A 367 6.57 11.31 14.49
N TYR A 368 7.73 11.20 13.87
CA TYR A 368 8.50 9.95 13.86
C TYR A 368 8.97 9.49 15.23
N SER A 369 9.03 10.40 16.18
CA SER A 369 9.47 10.12 17.54
C SER A 369 8.33 9.69 18.48
N TYR A 370 7.07 9.71 18.06
CA TYR A 370 5.91 9.23 18.82
C TYR A 370 5.86 7.70 18.97
N ASN A 371 6.99 7.02 18.87
CA ASN A 371 7.06 5.64 19.35
C ASN A 371 6.74 5.58 20.85
N THR A 372 7.17 6.59 21.60
CA THR A 372 6.69 6.91 22.96
C THR A 372 6.56 8.43 23.13
N ALA A 373 5.70 8.88 24.05
CA ALA A 373 5.62 10.31 24.38
C ALA A 373 6.96 10.87 24.87
N SER A 374 7.73 10.09 25.63
CA SER A 374 9.04 10.49 26.12
C SER A 374 10.05 10.74 24.99
N ASP A 375 10.02 9.91 23.93
CA ASP A 375 10.88 10.09 22.77
C ASP A 375 10.49 11.37 21.99
N ALA A 376 9.21 11.58 21.77
CA ALA A 376 8.71 12.79 21.11
C ALA A 376 9.04 14.05 21.93
N PHE A 377 8.88 14.00 23.25
CA PHE A 377 9.16 15.15 24.12
C PHE A 377 10.64 15.55 24.17
N ARG A 378 11.56 14.60 23.96
CA ARG A 378 13.00 14.91 23.87
C ARG A 378 13.36 15.88 22.74
N LEU A 379 12.51 15.95 21.70
CA LEU A 379 12.71 16.88 20.57
C LEU A 379 12.23 18.30 20.86
N SER A 380 11.63 18.55 22.01
CA SER A 380 11.19 19.87 22.41
C SER A 380 12.28 20.94 22.39
N LYS A 381 13.52 20.55 22.65
CA LYS A 381 14.71 21.44 22.58
C LYS A 381 15.01 21.95 21.16
N GLU A 382 14.45 21.34 20.13
CA GLU A 382 14.63 21.73 18.73
C GLU A 382 13.58 22.72 18.25
N ASP A 383 12.63 23.13 19.12
CA ASP A 383 11.59 24.09 18.78
C ASP A 383 12.12 25.40 18.24
N GLU A 384 13.27 25.83 18.73
CA GLU A 384 13.94 27.07 18.31
C GLU A 384 14.34 27.08 16.85
N LEU A 385 14.43 25.91 16.19
CA LEU A 385 14.75 25.80 14.78
C LEU A 385 13.56 26.16 13.87
N TYR A 386 12.33 26.04 14.37
CA TYR A 386 11.15 26.57 13.70
C TYR A 386 11.00 28.07 14.03
N ASN A 387 10.37 28.83 13.14
CA ASN A 387 9.97 30.19 13.50
C ASN A 387 8.94 30.16 14.63
N ASP A 388 7.92 29.30 14.57
CA ASP A 388 7.03 29.01 15.70
C ASP A 388 6.48 27.57 15.61
N ALA A 389 6.98 26.68 16.44
CA ALA A 389 6.55 25.30 16.49
C ALA A 389 5.10 25.11 16.99
N THR A 390 4.48 26.11 17.58
CA THR A 390 3.10 26.03 18.09
C THR A 390 2.06 25.95 16.97
N TYR A 391 2.43 26.35 15.76
CA TYR A 391 1.56 26.29 14.57
C TYR A 391 1.83 25.09 13.65
N ASN A 392 2.82 24.28 13.95
CA ASN A 392 3.06 23.06 13.19
C ASN A 392 1.97 22.01 13.45
N VAL A 393 1.61 21.24 12.43
CA VAL A 393 0.67 20.13 12.57
C VAL A 393 1.41 18.88 13.00
N VAL A 394 0.87 18.17 13.99
CA VAL A 394 1.48 16.96 14.56
C VAL A 394 0.44 15.85 14.63
N TYR A 395 0.86 14.64 14.28
CA TYR A 395 0.04 13.43 14.39
C TYR A 395 0.90 12.23 14.88
N ILE A 396 0.25 11.20 15.38
CA ILE A 396 0.90 9.94 15.73
C ILE A 396 1.00 9.08 14.48
N ASP A 397 -0.13 8.71 13.86
CA ASP A 397 -0.13 8.09 12.53
C ASP A 397 -0.94 8.92 11.53
N SER A 398 -0.72 8.64 10.25
CA SER A 398 -1.36 9.30 9.13
C SER A 398 -1.76 8.29 8.05
N HIS A 399 -2.18 8.80 6.89
CA HIS A 399 -2.43 7.97 5.72
C HIS A 399 -1.15 7.47 5.02
N ASP A 400 0.05 7.95 5.43
CA ASP A 400 1.34 7.59 4.82
C ASP A 400 2.30 6.94 5.81
N TYR A 401 2.36 7.46 7.04
CA TYR A 401 3.42 7.12 7.98
C TYR A 401 2.92 6.95 9.42
N SER A 402 3.69 6.18 10.19
CA SER A 402 3.62 6.14 11.65
C SER A 402 5.03 6.15 12.26
N PRO A 403 5.16 6.32 13.59
CA PRO A 403 6.47 6.32 14.24
C PRO A 403 7.08 4.91 14.33
N GLY A 404 8.40 4.87 14.50
CA GLY A 404 9.16 3.65 14.80
C GLY A 404 9.62 2.87 13.57
N PRO A 405 10.09 1.64 13.75
CA PRO A 405 10.74 0.86 12.68
C PRO A 405 9.78 0.37 11.59
N ASN A 406 8.46 0.37 11.87
CA ASN A 406 7.41 -0.02 10.93
C ASN A 406 6.61 1.20 10.46
N ASP A 407 7.31 2.25 10.09
CA ASP A 407 6.75 3.57 9.77
C ASP A 407 5.79 3.58 8.57
N LEU A 408 5.74 2.53 7.77
CA LEU A 408 4.78 2.36 6.67
C LEU A 408 3.50 1.59 7.07
N ASN A 409 3.35 1.27 8.36
CA ASN A 409 2.15 0.64 8.90
C ASN A 409 1.39 1.63 9.78
N ARG A 410 0.08 1.41 10.01
CA ARG A 410 -0.64 2.14 11.07
C ARG A 410 0.04 1.90 12.43
N PHE A 411 0.00 2.90 13.33
CA PHE A 411 0.66 2.75 14.63
C PHE A 411 0.12 1.54 15.40
N GLY A 412 1.00 0.61 15.69
CA GLY A 412 0.69 -0.69 16.31
C GLY A 412 0.71 -0.69 17.85
N GLY A 413 0.79 0.50 18.47
CA GLY A 413 0.91 0.62 19.93
C GLY A 413 -0.34 0.15 20.67
N THR A 414 -0.14 -0.24 21.94
CA THR A 414 -1.23 -0.60 22.88
C THR A 414 -2.11 0.60 23.21
N ASP A 415 -3.29 0.37 23.81
CA ASP A 415 -4.17 1.45 24.23
C ASP A 415 -3.50 2.39 25.25
N ALA A 416 -2.66 1.84 26.14
CA ALA A 416 -1.86 2.65 27.06
C ALA A 416 -0.83 3.55 26.33
N GLN A 417 -0.18 3.04 25.28
CA GLN A 417 0.70 3.85 24.44
C GLN A 417 -0.06 4.91 23.65
N TRP A 418 -1.25 4.58 23.15
CA TRP A 418 -2.14 5.56 22.53
C TRP A 418 -2.52 6.67 23.52
N ALA A 419 -2.96 6.30 24.74
CA ALA A 419 -3.32 7.25 25.78
C ALA A 419 -2.15 8.17 26.15
N GLU A 420 -0.95 7.63 26.33
CA GLU A 420 0.27 8.38 26.62
C GLU A 420 0.60 9.37 25.50
N ASN A 421 0.65 8.87 24.26
CA ASN A 421 0.99 9.68 23.09
C ASN A 421 -0.04 10.77 22.82
N LEU A 422 -1.34 10.44 22.90
CA LEU A 422 -2.41 11.43 22.76
C LEU A 422 -2.39 12.48 23.87
N SER A 423 -2.11 12.09 25.11
CA SER A 423 -2.00 13.03 26.22
C SER A 423 -0.89 14.06 25.99
N LEU A 424 0.27 13.65 25.48
CA LEU A 424 1.31 14.61 25.10
C LEU A 424 0.89 15.45 23.89
N LEU A 425 0.40 14.82 22.83
CA LEU A 425 0.01 15.47 21.58
C LEU A 425 -0.98 16.61 21.80
N PHE A 426 -1.97 16.41 22.69
CA PHE A 426 -3.02 17.40 22.97
C PHE A 426 -2.65 18.45 24.03
N THR A 427 -1.61 18.23 24.80
CA THR A 427 -1.23 19.16 25.88
C THR A 427 0.07 19.92 25.62
N PHE A 428 0.91 19.39 24.73
CA PHE A 428 2.18 20.00 24.35
C PHE A 428 2.00 21.00 23.21
N ARG A 429 3.01 21.25 22.41
CA ARG A 429 3.01 22.19 21.29
C ARG A 429 2.40 21.61 20.01
N GLY A 430 2.06 22.47 19.08
CA GLY A 430 1.53 22.10 17.77
C GLY A 430 0.03 21.92 17.72
N ILE A 431 -0.47 21.69 16.54
CA ILE A 431 -1.88 21.45 16.23
C ILE A 431 -2.06 19.94 16.07
N PRO A 432 -2.77 19.27 16.99
CA PRO A 432 -2.96 17.82 16.90
C PRO A 432 -3.85 17.45 15.73
N CYS A 433 -3.45 16.46 14.96
CA CYS A 433 -4.23 15.85 13.90
C CYS A 433 -4.37 14.36 14.17
N ILE A 434 -5.56 13.82 13.94
CA ILE A 434 -5.85 12.39 14.12
C ILE A 434 -6.32 11.83 12.78
N TYR A 435 -5.70 10.75 12.33
CA TYR A 435 -6.14 10.02 11.14
C TYR A 435 -7.39 9.20 11.50
N TYR A 436 -8.36 9.12 10.58
CA TYR A 436 -9.62 8.41 10.84
C TYR A 436 -9.37 6.96 11.29
N GLY A 437 -10.14 6.51 12.26
CA GLY A 437 -10.02 5.18 12.84
C GLY A 437 -8.99 5.07 13.97
N SER A 438 -8.04 6.02 14.10
CA SER A 438 -7.08 6.00 15.22
C SER A 438 -7.75 6.16 16.57
N GLU A 439 -8.93 6.77 16.61
CA GLU A 439 -9.78 6.91 17.79
C GLU A 439 -10.25 5.58 18.39
N VAL A 440 -10.12 4.49 17.63
CA VAL A 440 -10.44 3.13 18.08
C VAL A 440 -9.32 2.14 17.78
N GLY A 441 -8.16 2.62 17.35
CA GLY A 441 -7.05 1.77 16.93
C GLY A 441 -7.35 0.90 15.71
N PHE A 442 -8.15 1.42 14.78
CA PHE A 442 -8.50 0.74 13.53
C PHE A 442 -7.25 0.36 12.73
N ARG A 443 -7.17 -0.88 12.30
CA ARG A 443 -6.05 -1.40 11.48
C ARG A 443 -4.66 -1.27 12.13
N ARG A 444 -4.55 -1.39 13.44
CA ARG A 444 -3.26 -1.35 14.16
C ARG A 444 -2.22 -2.26 13.51
N GLY A 445 -1.05 -1.72 13.22
CA GLY A 445 0.08 -2.46 12.65
C GLY A 445 -0.11 -2.93 11.22
N VAL A 446 -1.23 -2.63 10.59
CA VAL A 446 -1.48 -2.99 9.17
C VAL A 446 -0.78 -1.99 8.27
N ARG A 447 -0.17 -2.48 7.19
CA ARG A 447 0.48 -1.64 6.19
C ARG A 447 -0.50 -0.62 5.63
N ILE A 448 -0.09 0.66 5.61
CA ILE A 448 -0.94 1.78 5.21
C ILE A 448 -1.27 1.68 3.73
N ASP A 449 -0.24 1.56 2.88
CA ASP A 449 -0.40 1.49 1.43
C ASP A 449 0.56 0.46 0.82
N PRO A 450 0.07 -0.66 0.30
CA PRO A 450 0.87 -1.63 -0.43
C PRO A 450 1.09 -1.25 -1.91
N GLY A 451 0.58 -0.10 -2.36
CA GLY A 451 0.53 0.29 -3.76
C GLY A 451 -0.56 -0.49 -4.54
N PRO A 452 -0.47 -0.56 -5.88
CA PRO A 452 -1.51 -1.16 -6.72
C PRO A 452 -1.62 -2.70 -6.59
N ASN A 453 -0.86 -3.31 -5.68
CA ASN A 453 -0.70 -4.77 -5.60
C ASN A 453 -1.66 -5.46 -4.64
N GLY A 454 -2.60 -4.75 -4.05
CA GLY A 454 -3.57 -5.33 -3.13
C GLY A 454 -4.86 -4.54 -3.01
N PRO A 455 -5.96 -5.18 -2.58
CA PRO A 455 -7.23 -4.50 -2.39
C PRO A 455 -7.12 -3.51 -1.22
N LEU A 456 -7.74 -2.36 -1.39
CA LEU A 456 -7.77 -1.28 -0.41
C LEU A 456 -8.33 -1.74 0.95
N SER A 457 -9.27 -2.67 0.95
CA SER A 457 -9.85 -3.28 2.14
C SER A 457 -8.84 -3.99 3.06
N ASN A 458 -7.68 -4.39 2.54
CA ASN A 458 -6.63 -5.06 3.30
C ASN A 458 -5.56 -4.09 3.83
N THR A 459 -5.74 -2.81 3.66
CA THR A 459 -4.75 -1.78 3.97
C THR A 459 -5.11 -0.97 5.22
N GLY A 460 -4.18 -0.15 5.69
CA GLY A 460 -4.46 0.85 6.72
C GLY A 460 -5.40 1.97 6.26
N ARG A 461 -5.64 2.09 4.95
CA ARG A 461 -6.58 3.02 4.30
C ARG A 461 -7.95 2.38 4.03
N ALA A 462 -8.25 1.24 4.62
CA ALA A 462 -9.52 0.55 4.44
C ALA A 462 -10.72 1.42 4.85
N TYR A 463 -11.89 1.05 4.36
CA TYR A 463 -13.14 1.73 4.67
C TYR A 463 -13.53 1.59 6.15
N PHE A 464 -13.77 2.71 6.79
CA PHE A 464 -14.11 2.78 8.22
C PHE A 464 -15.61 2.92 8.49
N GLY A 465 -16.43 3.08 7.45
CA GLY A 465 -17.84 3.42 7.56
C GLY A 465 -18.68 2.44 8.39
N GLY A 466 -18.31 1.17 8.46
CA GLY A 466 -19.00 0.17 9.28
C GLY A 466 -19.00 0.51 10.79
N TYR A 467 -17.93 1.15 11.26
CA TYR A 467 -17.79 1.59 12.67
C TYR A 467 -18.66 2.79 13.04
N ILE A 468 -19.08 3.56 12.05
CA ILE A 468 -19.83 4.81 12.25
C ILE A 468 -21.25 4.74 11.71
N THR A 469 -21.80 3.52 11.47
CA THR A 469 -23.21 3.33 11.15
C THR A 469 -24.10 3.61 12.37
N GLY A 470 -25.31 4.08 12.12
CA GLY A 470 -26.25 4.50 13.16
C GLY A 470 -26.37 6.03 13.25
N ASP A 471 -27.14 6.47 14.22
CA ASP A 471 -27.46 7.89 14.39
C ASP A 471 -26.57 8.53 15.43
N VAL A 472 -26.10 9.73 15.13
CA VAL A 472 -25.38 10.59 16.08
C VAL A 472 -25.85 12.03 15.90
N THR A 473 -26.07 12.72 17.01
CA THR A 473 -26.40 14.13 17.06
C THR A 473 -25.52 14.80 18.11
N ALA A 474 -24.66 15.69 17.68
CA ALA A 474 -23.83 16.49 18.57
C ALA A 474 -24.49 17.82 18.87
N THR A 475 -24.70 18.12 20.16
CA THR A 475 -25.20 19.41 20.61
C THR A 475 -24.10 20.45 20.73
N ASP A 476 -22.89 19.99 21.10
CA ASP A 476 -21.67 20.78 21.11
C ASP A 476 -20.45 19.86 20.91
N PHE A 477 -19.25 20.40 20.85
CA PHE A 477 -18.00 19.65 20.75
C PHE A 477 -17.80 18.73 21.96
N GLY A 478 -17.74 17.44 21.71
CA GLY A 478 -17.64 16.43 22.76
C GLY A 478 -18.95 16.14 23.51
N GLU A 479 -20.10 16.75 23.11
CA GLU A 479 -21.41 16.54 23.70
C GLU A 479 -22.38 15.95 22.68
N TYR A 480 -22.89 14.75 22.90
CA TYR A 480 -23.65 14.02 21.88
C TYR A 480 -24.64 13.01 22.44
N LYS A 481 -25.53 12.57 21.54
CA LYS A 481 -26.33 11.36 21.68
C LYS A 481 -26.07 10.50 20.47
N ALA A 482 -25.92 9.20 20.67
CA ALA A 482 -25.64 8.27 19.59
C ALA A 482 -26.33 6.92 19.80
N THR A 483 -26.59 6.19 18.71
CA THR A 483 -27.16 4.84 18.70
C THR A 483 -26.45 4.02 17.61
N GLY A 484 -26.51 2.69 17.70
CA GLY A 484 -25.87 1.81 16.72
C GLY A 484 -24.34 1.73 16.89
N ASN A 485 -23.65 1.36 15.82
CA ASN A 485 -22.19 1.17 15.85
C ASN A 485 -21.44 2.47 16.19
N VAL A 486 -21.94 3.62 15.74
CA VAL A 486 -21.32 4.90 16.05
C VAL A 486 -21.33 5.19 17.57
N ALA A 487 -22.36 4.75 18.30
CA ALA A 487 -22.39 4.89 19.76
C ALA A 487 -21.28 4.03 20.40
N ALA A 488 -21.12 2.79 19.95
CA ALA A 488 -20.08 1.91 20.46
C ALA A 488 -18.67 2.45 20.13
N THR A 489 -18.47 2.97 18.93
CA THR A 489 -17.20 3.62 18.52
C THR A 489 -16.89 4.82 19.41
N LEU A 490 -17.85 5.70 19.65
CA LEU A 490 -17.67 6.85 20.55
C LEU A 490 -17.45 6.45 22.02
N ASN A 491 -17.98 5.30 22.43
CA ASN A 491 -17.79 4.76 23.78
C ASN A 491 -16.51 3.94 23.94
N HIS A 492 -15.74 3.78 22.88
CA HIS A 492 -14.43 3.12 22.96
C HIS A 492 -13.49 3.89 23.87
N ASP A 493 -12.67 3.19 24.67
CA ASP A 493 -11.81 3.83 25.69
C ASP A 493 -10.87 4.89 25.09
N VAL A 494 -10.25 4.63 23.95
CA VAL A 494 -9.38 5.61 23.26
C VAL A 494 -10.20 6.81 22.76
N ALA A 495 -11.40 6.58 22.22
CA ALA A 495 -12.28 7.66 21.77
C ALA A 495 -12.73 8.54 22.94
N GLN A 496 -13.09 7.96 24.09
CA GLN A 496 -13.46 8.70 25.30
C GLN A 496 -12.28 9.51 25.86
N HIS A 497 -11.08 8.92 25.83
CA HIS A 497 -9.86 9.63 26.19
C HIS A 497 -9.62 10.85 25.30
N LEU A 498 -9.78 10.64 23.98
CA LEU A 498 -9.63 11.69 22.98
C LEU A 498 -10.65 12.82 23.14
N ILE A 499 -11.93 12.47 23.35
CA ILE A 499 -13.00 13.45 23.63
C ILE A 499 -12.64 14.33 24.85
N ARG A 500 -12.16 13.70 25.92
CA ARG A 500 -11.75 14.41 27.11
C ARG A 500 -10.55 15.31 26.85
N LEU A 501 -9.54 14.86 26.14
CA LEU A 501 -8.38 15.67 25.76
C LEU A 501 -8.80 16.87 24.90
N ASN A 502 -9.72 16.70 23.97
CA ASN A 502 -10.28 17.79 23.18
C ASN A 502 -11.00 18.82 24.08
N LYS A 503 -11.83 18.38 25.03
CA LYS A 503 -12.50 19.29 25.99
C LYS A 503 -11.49 20.07 26.82
N ILE A 504 -10.47 19.42 27.36
CA ILE A 504 -9.41 20.05 28.12
C ILE A 504 -8.66 21.08 27.27
N ARG A 505 -8.25 20.70 26.07
CA ARG A 505 -7.52 21.58 25.15
C ARG A 505 -8.36 22.80 24.72
N GLN A 506 -9.64 22.62 24.46
CA GLN A 506 -10.54 23.71 24.10
C GLN A 506 -10.76 24.70 25.28
N ALA A 507 -10.89 24.17 26.47
CA ALA A 507 -11.13 24.98 27.65
C ALA A 507 -9.88 25.74 28.15
N VAL A 508 -8.67 25.21 27.89
CA VAL A 508 -7.41 25.75 28.40
C VAL A 508 -6.60 26.42 27.29
N PRO A 509 -6.67 27.75 27.10
CA PRO A 509 -5.96 28.48 26.04
C PRO A 509 -4.46 28.24 26.01
N ALA A 510 -3.83 28.07 27.14
CA ALA A 510 -2.39 27.79 27.24
C ALA A 510 -1.98 26.51 26.50
N LEU A 511 -2.85 25.49 26.45
CA LEU A 511 -2.56 24.23 25.70
C LEU A 511 -2.68 24.38 24.20
N ARG A 512 -3.45 25.35 23.69
CA ARG A 512 -3.66 25.56 22.28
C ARG A 512 -2.58 26.42 21.62
N LYS A 513 -2.22 27.52 22.23
CA LYS A 513 -1.36 28.57 21.67
C LYS A 513 -0.35 29.13 22.64
N GLY A 514 -0.15 28.46 23.77
CA GLY A 514 0.78 28.92 24.80
C GLY A 514 2.23 28.55 24.48
N GLN A 515 3.14 29.36 24.96
CA GLN A 515 4.55 29.06 25.05
C GLN A 515 4.79 28.03 26.16
N TRP A 516 5.92 27.36 26.15
CA TRP A 516 6.21 26.29 27.12
C TRP A 516 7.63 26.42 27.70
N THR A 517 7.85 25.82 28.88
CA THR A 517 9.17 25.63 29.48
C THR A 517 9.20 24.42 30.40
N THR A 518 10.36 23.83 30.55
CA THR A 518 10.67 22.81 31.57
C THR A 518 11.35 23.39 32.81
N ASP A 519 11.63 24.68 32.84
CA ASP A 519 12.31 25.32 33.96
C ASP A 519 11.48 25.20 35.24
N GLY A 520 12.13 24.70 36.30
CA GLY A 520 11.46 24.43 37.57
C GLY A 520 10.50 23.25 37.51
N CYS A 521 10.58 22.35 36.53
CA CYS A 521 9.75 21.15 36.42
C CYS A 521 10.56 19.90 36.73
N LYS A 522 10.09 19.08 37.66
CA LYS A 522 10.67 17.79 38.01
C LYS A 522 9.61 16.69 38.02
N ALA A 523 9.55 15.91 36.96
CA ALA A 523 8.64 14.78 36.89
C ALA A 523 9.06 13.65 37.84
N THR A 524 8.09 12.92 38.36
CA THR A 524 8.27 11.70 39.14
C THR A 524 7.81 10.50 38.33
N GLY A 525 8.41 9.34 38.52
CA GLY A 525 8.04 8.13 37.83
C GLY A 525 8.91 7.82 36.61
N LYS A 526 8.79 6.59 36.14
CA LYS A 526 9.48 6.11 34.95
C LYS A 526 8.85 6.74 33.70
N ASN A 527 9.66 7.36 32.86
CA ASN A 527 9.22 8.09 31.67
C ASN A 527 8.26 9.27 31.98
N GLY A 528 8.32 9.82 33.20
CA GLY A 528 7.54 10.97 33.58
C GLY A 528 7.94 12.22 32.78
N ILE A 529 6.93 13.02 32.39
CA ILE A 529 7.08 14.27 31.65
C ILE A 529 6.41 15.38 32.45
N ALA A 530 7.08 16.53 32.58
CA ALA A 530 6.50 17.70 33.21
C ALA A 530 6.94 18.98 32.51
N PHE A 531 6.01 19.86 32.24
CA PHE A 531 6.25 21.16 31.62
C PHE A 531 5.18 22.19 32.03
N LYS A 532 5.47 23.44 31.81
CA LYS A 532 4.57 24.57 32.01
C LYS A 532 4.14 25.12 30.65
N ARG A 533 2.92 25.62 30.56
CA ARG A 533 2.39 26.31 29.38
C ARG A 533 1.79 27.66 29.81
N ALA A 534 2.04 28.71 29.02
CA ALA A 534 1.44 30.02 29.28
C ALA A 534 1.04 30.76 28.00
N THR A 535 -0.09 31.45 28.09
CA THR A 535 -0.42 32.61 27.26
C THR A 535 -0.38 33.85 28.16
N LYS A 536 -0.63 35.02 27.58
CA LYS A 536 -0.77 36.26 28.35
C LYS A 536 -1.72 36.13 29.55
N ASP A 537 -2.83 35.41 29.38
CA ASP A 537 -3.93 35.35 30.33
C ASP A 537 -4.21 33.96 30.93
N CYS A 538 -3.42 32.94 30.57
CA CYS A 538 -3.63 31.57 31.05
C CYS A 538 -2.30 30.89 31.36
N TYR A 539 -2.20 30.27 32.54
CA TYR A 539 -1.02 29.54 32.99
C TYR A 539 -1.41 28.13 33.40
N ALA A 540 -0.74 27.13 32.85
CA ALA A 540 -1.02 25.72 33.10
C ALA A 540 0.25 24.92 33.39
N LEU A 541 0.14 23.91 34.24
CA LEU A 541 1.16 22.92 34.58
C LEU A 541 0.69 21.57 34.06
N VAL A 542 1.55 20.82 33.41
CA VAL A 542 1.23 19.50 32.84
C VAL A 542 2.20 18.46 33.39
N ALA A 543 1.65 17.35 33.90
CA ALA A 543 2.41 16.19 34.30
C ALA A 543 1.82 14.92 33.60
N LEU A 544 2.68 14.09 33.01
CA LEU A 544 2.30 12.89 32.30
C LEU A 544 3.12 11.70 32.82
N ASN A 545 2.52 10.52 32.89
CA ASN A 545 3.11 9.26 33.37
C ASN A 545 3.54 9.26 34.84
N GLY A 546 2.98 10.16 35.65
CA GLY A 546 3.30 10.29 37.07
C GLY A 546 3.02 11.68 37.61
N GLY A 547 3.41 11.92 38.83
CA GLY A 547 3.37 13.24 39.47
C GLY A 547 4.52 14.13 39.03
N ALA A 548 4.55 15.35 39.56
CA ALA A 548 5.63 16.32 39.34
C ALA A 548 5.70 17.36 40.42
N THR A 549 6.90 17.92 40.62
CA THR A 549 7.11 19.16 41.39
C THR A 549 7.38 20.28 40.38
N PHE A 550 6.62 21.38 40.53
CA PHE A 550 6.79 22.62 39.78
C PHE A 550 7.20 23.74 40.74
N THR A 551 8.35 24.36 40.51
CA THR A 551 8.83 25.52 41.29
C THR A 551 8.74 26.80 40.45
N ASP A 552 8.86 27.93 41.07
CA ASP A 552 8.86 29.25 40.40
C ASP A 552 7.59 29.49 39.54
N CYS A 553 6.47 28.96 40.02
CA CYS A 553 5.17 29.22 39.41
C CYS A 553 4.64 30.58 39.89
N PRO A 554 3.85 31.32 39.10
CA PRO A 554 3.11 32.46 39.57
C PRO A 554 2.25 32.10 40.80
N ASP A 555 2.38 32.81 41.89
CA ASP A 555 1.62 32.52 43.10
C ASP A 555 0.10 32.55 42.85
N GLY A 556 -0.61 31.59 43.40
CA GLY A 556 -2.06 31.49 43.22
C GLY A 556 -2.62 30.10 43.50
N THR A 557 -3.86 29.91 43.14
CA THR A 557 -4.56 28.62 43.24
C THR A 557 -4.56 27.91 41.87
N TYR A 558 -4.13 26.66 41.87
CA TYR A 558 -4.09 25.81 40.71
C TYR A 558 -5.11 24.68 40.86
N THR A 559 -6.02 24.54 39.91
CA THR A 559 -6.98 23.43 39.88
C THR A 559 -6.55 22.43 38.83
N ASP A 560 -6.39 21.19 39.24
CA ASP A 560 -6.22 20.08 38.30
C ASP A 560 -7.56 19.83 37.59
N VAL A 561 -7.67 20.20 36.35
CA VAL A 561 -8.90 20.05 35.55
C VAL A 561 -9.24 18.60 35.23
N VAL A 562 -8.31 17.67 35.49
CA VAL A 562 -8.55 16.22 35.32
C VAL A 562 -9.23 15.61 36.53
N THR A 563 -8.83 16.00 37.73
CA THR A 563 -9.32 15.43 39.00
C THR A 563 -10.20 16.38 39.83
N GLY A 564 -10.11 17.67 39.58
CA GLY A 564 -10.74 18.72 40.40
C GLY A 564 -9.96 19.09 41.66
N LYS A 565 -8.82 18.43 41.93
CA LYS A 565 -7.98 18.74 43.10
C LYS A 565 -7.33 20.12 42.99
N THR A 566 -7.27 20.86 44.09
CA THR A 566 -6.66 22.20 44.11
C THR A 566 -5.33 22.20 44.87
N TYR A 567 -4.44 23.08 44.43
CA TYR A 567 -3.10 23.32 45.00
C TYR A 567 -2.87 24.83 45.12
N THR A 568 -2.09 25.29 46.07
CA THR A 568 -1.82 26.73 46.30
C THR A 568 -0.36 27.01 46.49
N GLY A 569 0.09 28.18 46.03
CA GLY A 569 1.45 28.68 46.19
C GLY A 569 2.23 28.75 44.86
N SER A 570 3.53 29.04 45.03
CA SER A 570 4.48 29.13 43.90
C SER A 570 5.29 27.86 43.68
N THR A 571 5.22 26.91 44.62
CA THR A 571 5.71 25.52 44.46
C THR A 571 4.54 24.59 44.56
N ILE A 572 4.33 23.81 43.52
CA ILE A 572 3.20 22.89 43.40
C ILE A 572 3.72 21.45 43.31
N GLU A 573 3.36 20.63 44.28
CA GLU A 573 3.71 19.21 44.32
C GLU A 573 2.47 18.39 43.93
N VAL A 574 2.54 17.73 42.80
CA VAL A 574 1.47 16.91 42.24
C VAL A 574 1.79 15.44 42.46
N GLU A 575 1.04 14.81 43.35
CA GLU A 575 1.11 13.35 43.53
C GLU A 575 0.20 12.65 42.51
N ALA A 576 0.77 11.70 41.81
CA ALA A 576 0.02 10.83 40.93
C ALA A 576 0.71 9.46 40.81
N PRO A 577 -0.04 8.36 40.63
CA PRO A 577 0.56 7.07 40.32
C PRO A 577 1.42 7.13 39.05
N SER A 578 2.52 6.38 39.02
CA SER A 578 3.37 6.27 37.83
C SER A 578 2.77 5.26 36.85
N THR A 579 1.65 5.63 36.26
CA THR A 579 0.92 4.78 35.29
C THR A 579 1.06 5.39 33.90
N GLN A 580 1.33 4.56 32.90
CA GLN A 580 1.43 4.98 31.52
C GLN A 580 0.13 5.64 31.05
N GLY A 581 0.25 6.80 30.41
CA GLY A 581 -0.88 7.60 29.93
C GLY A 581 -1.58 8.47 30.99
N GLN A 582 -1.15 8.36 32.24
CA GLN A 582 -1.74 9.21 33.32
C GLN A 582 -1.41 10.68 33.13
N LEU A 583 -2.43 11.51 33.13
CA LEU A 583 -2.33 12.94 32.88
C LEU A 583 -2.81 13.77 34.09
N ARG A 584 -2.12 14.87 34.34
CA ARG A 584 -2.56 15.98 35.20
C ARG A 584 -2.37 17.29 34.45
N VAL A 585 -3.37 18.16 34.51
CA VAL A 585 -3.37 19.51 33.94
C VAL A 585 -3.88 20.47 34.96
N LEU A 586 -2.98 21.23 35.53
CA LEU A 586 -3.33 22.23 36.59
C LEU A 586 -3.39 23.61 35.97
N VAL A 587 -4.51 24.28 36.09
CA VAL A 587 -4.73 25.63 35.55
C VAL A 587 -4.85 26.63 36.68
N LYS A 588 -4.04 27.72 36.58
CA LYS A 588 -4.05 28.79 37.55
C LYS A 588 -5.38 29.53 37.51
N ASP A 589 -5.92 29.81 38.71
CA ASP A 589 -7.16 30.57 38.94
C ASP A 589 -8.40 30.01 38.20
N TRP A 590 -8.36 28.70 37.86
CA TRP A 590 -9.47 27.98 37.26
C TRP A 590 -10.63 27.81 38.23
N LYS A 591 -11.87 28.13 37.77
CA LYS A 591 -13.07 28.19 38.64
C LYS A 591 -14.12 27.11 38.33
N ASP A 592 -14.03 26.47 37.18
CA ASP A 592 -15.09 25.58 36.68
C ASP A 592 -14.92 24.11 37.11
N GLY A 593 -13.98 23.82 38.02
CA GLY A 593 -13.75 22.46 38.52
C GLY A 593 -13.09 21.55 37.47
N LYS A 594 -13.38 20.26 37.56
CA LYS A 594 -12.83 19.31 36.59
C LYS A 594 -13.57 19.36 35.25
N ILE A 595 -12.87 18.98 34.18
CA ILE A 595 -13.40 18.91 32.82
C ILE A 595 -13.69 17.46 32.50
N GLY A 596 -14.93 17.16 32.04
CA GLY A 596 -15.42 15.84 31.74
C GLY A 596 -15.88 15.04 32.96
N GLU A 597 -16.36 13.84 32.73
CA GLU A 597 -16.96 13.00 33.78
C GLU A 597 -15.93 12.19 34.58
N ASP A 598 -16.34 11.65 35.73
CA ASP A 598 -15.55 10.70 36.51
C ASP A 598 -15.39 9.40 35.74
N GLY A 599 -14.25 8.73 35.91
CA GLY A 599 -13.99 7.41 35.34
C GLY A 599 -13.63 7.37 33.86
N ALA A 600 -13.34 8.52 33.24
CA ALA A 600 -12.78 8.53 31.90
C ALA A 600 -11.40 7.93 31.87
N PHE A 601 -11.09 7.36 30.72
CA PHE A 601 -9.93 6.49 30.44
C PHE A 601 -8.54 7.05 30.78
N ILE A 602 -8.33 8.36 30.85
CA ILE A 602 -6.99 9.02 30.90
C ILE A 602 -5.93 8.26 31.72
N TYR A 603 -6.34 7.54 32.75
CA TYR A 603 -5.44 6.79 33.62
C TYR A 603 -6.14 5.61 34.32
N ASP A 604 -7.27 5.18 33.79
CA ASP A 604 -8.00 4.05 34.37
C ASP A 604 -7.29 2.75 33.98
N THR A 605 -6.69 2.11 34.99
CA THR A 605 -6.05 0.81 34.82
C THR A 605 -7.03 -0.34 34.58
N THR A 606 -8.31 -0.09 34.72
CA THR A 606 -9.42 -1.02 34.46
C THR A 606 -9.98 -0.86 33.04
N ALA A 607 -9.47 0.09 32.25
CA ALA A 607 -9.88 0.27 30.89
C ALA A 607 -9.76 -1.03 30.09
N LYS A 608 -10.81 -1.36 29.36
CA LYS A 608 -10.85 -2.56 28.54
C LYS A 608 -9.91 -2.35 27.34
N SER A 609 -8.84 -3.13 27.28
CA SER A 609 -7.96 -3.12 26.13
C SER A 609 -8.63 -3.82 24.95
N LEU A 610 -8.52 -3.21 23.79
CA LEU A 610 -8.81 -3.86 22.52
C LEU A 610 -7.56 -4.51 21.89
N ASP A 611 -6.43 -4.49 22.60
CA ASP A 611 -5.21 -5.16 22.17
C ASP A 611 -5.49 -6.65 21.95
N GLY A 612 -5.12 -7.12 20.76
CA GLY A 612 -5.37 -8.50 20.36
C GLY A 612 -6.70 -8.76 19.67
N GLN A 613 -7.60 -7.78 19.58
CA GLN A 613 -8.77 -7.89 18.72
C GLN A 613 -8.33 -7.85 17.25
N LYS A 614 -8.67 -8.89 16.52
CA LYS A 614 -8.36 -8.98 15.10
C LYS A 614 -9.49 -8.34 14.30
N TYR A 615 -9.19 -7.26 13.62
CA TYR A 615 -10.06 -6.70 12.59
C TYR A 615 -9.85 -7.53 11.32
N ASP A 616 -10.88 -8.19 10.81
CA ASP A 616 -10.77 -9.13 9.67
C ASP A 616 -10.68 -8.45 8.31
N GLY A 617 -10.75 -7.11 8.29
CA GLY A 617 -10.66 -6.33 7.07
C GLY A 617 -11.93 -6.25 6.26
N ASN A 618 -13.01 -6.87 6.72
CA ASN A 618 -14.28 -6.86 6.03
C ASN A 618 -15.28 -5.94 6.73
N GLU A 619 -15.02 -4.63 6.69
CA GLU A 619 -15.88 -3.61 7.30
C GLU A 619 -17.27 -3.53 6.67
N GLU A 620 -17.49 -4.08 5.47
CA GLU A 620 -18.82 -4.24 4.90
C GLU A 620 -19.70 -5.20 5.70
N ALA A 621 -19.10 -6.25 6.24
CA ALA A 621 -19.81 -7.16 7.12
C ALA A 621 -20.15 -6.52 8.48
N GLY A 622 -19.59 -5.34 8.75
CA GLY A 622 -19.82 -4.55 9.94
C GLY A 622 -19.30 -5.22 11.20
N THR A 623 -18.17 -4.76 11.72
CA THR A 623 -17.88 -5.02 13.12
C THR A 623 -18.92 -4.32 13.94
N ILE A 624 -19.81 -5.06 14.56
CA ILE A 624 -20.87 -4.51 15.41
C ILE A 624 -20.31 -4.38 16.82
N TRP A 625 -20.29 -3.15 17.32
CA TRP A 625 -20.03 -2.89 18.72
C TRP A 625 -21.29 -3.13 19.53
N ASN A 626 -21.18 -3.82 20.64
CA ASN A 626 -22.21 -3.90 21.66
C ASN A 626 -21.68 -3.41 23.00
N GLU A 627 -22.49 -3.44 24.05
CA GLU A 627 -22.08 -3.02 25.40
C GLU A 627 -20.85 -3.79 25.95
N GLN A 628 -20.41 -4.85 25.28
CA GLN A 628 -19.29 -5.70 25.69
C GLN A 628 -18.06 -5.53 24.75
N GLY A 629 -18.12 -4.64 23.74
CA GLY A 629 -17.07 -4.43 22.74
C GLY A 629 -17.51 -4.89 21.34
N PRO A 630 -16.59 -4.91 20.34
CA PRO A 630 -16.93 -5.31 18.98
C PRO A 630 -17.33 -6.78 18.93
N ILE A 631 -18.52 -7.06 18.40
CA ILE A 631 -18.89 -8.44 18.06
C ILE A 631 -18.16 -8.78 16.77
N GLN A 632 -17.19 -9.66 16.86
CA GLN A 632 -16.54 -10.21 15.68
C GLN A 632 -17.55 -11.00 14.86
N PRO A 633 -17.58 -10.88 13.52
CA PRO A 633 -18.37 -11.77 12.70
C PRO A 633 -17.94 -13.21 12.96
N ALA A 634 -18.87 -14.05 13.31
CA ALA A 634 -18.55 -15.46 13.47
C ALA A 634 -18.00 -16.03 12.17
N SER A 635 -16.95 -16.85 12.26
CA SER A 635 -16.28 -17.42 11.09
C SER A 635 -15.86 -18.85 11.35
N VAL A 636 -15.79 -19.65 10.28
CA VAL A 636 -15.14 -20.94 10.28
C VAL A 636 -13.81 -20.80 9.55
N SER A 637 -12.74 -21.12 10.23
CA SER A 637 -11.38 -21.13 9.66
C SER A 637 -10.92 -22.56 9.36
N PHE A 638 -10.16 -22.70 8.28
CA PHE A 638 -9.56 -23.98 7.88
C PHE A 638 -8.06 -23.79 7.75
N SER A 639 -7.30 -24.85 8.08
CA SER A 639 -5.83 -24.82 7.96
C SER A 639 -5.33 -24.63 6.53
N GLN A 640 -6.21 -24.81 5.52
CA GLN A 640 -5.94 -24.52 4.11
C GLN A 640 -7.18 -23.89 3.45
N ALA A 641 -6.97 -22.92 2.60
CA ALA A 641 -8.04 -22.15 1.94
C ALA A 641 -8.64 -22.81 0.68
N GLY A 642 -8.51 -24.13 0.51
CA GLY A 642 -8.84 -24.85 -0.70
C GLY A 642 -7.62 -25.00 -1.62
N GLY A 643 -7.84 -25.54 -2.84
CA GLY A 643 -6.79 -25.72 -3.83
C GLY A 643 -6.58 -27.17 -4.25
N SER A 644 -5.49 -27.42 -4.97
CA SER A 644 -5.17 -28.75 -5.48
C SER A 644 -4.25 -29.53 -4.53
N PHE A 645 -4.45 -30.85 -4.44
CA PHE A 645 -3.58 -31.73 -3.69
C PHE A 645 -3.24 -32.99 -4.49
N ARG A 646 -2.07 -33.61 -4.18
CA ARG A 646 -1.49 -34.73 -4.94
C ARG A 646 -1.29 -36.00 -4.11
N THR A 647 -1.53 -35.93 -2.82
CA THR A 647 -1.50 -37.06 -1.90
C THR A 647 -2.80 -37.85 -2.01
N GLU A 648 -2.83 -39.04 -1.45
CA GLU A 648 -4.04 -39.86 -1.42
C GLU A 648 -5.16 -39.11 -0.70
N THR A 649 -4.80 -38.52 0.45
CA THR A 649 -5.69 -37.67 1.25
C THR A 649 -4.93 -36.46 1.79
N ILE A 650 -5.67 -35.42 2.21
CA ILE A 650 -5.16 -34.31 3.02
C ILE A 650 -5.97 -34.18 4.31
N ASN A 651 -5.27 -33.84 5.39
CA ASN A 651 -5.90 -33.56 6.68
C ASN A 651 -5.98 -32.06 6.88
N LEU A 652 -7.16 -31.57 7.24
CA LEU A 652 -7.46 -30.20 7.54
C LEU A 652 -7.88 -30.06 8.98
N THR A 653 -7.52 -28.94 9.59
CA THR A 653 -8.10 -28.53 10.86
C THR A 653 -9.15 -27.46 10.58
N VAL A 654 -10.33 -27.62 11.14
CA VAL A 654 -11.44 -26.66 11.07
C VAL A 654 -11.72 -26.12 12.47
N THR A 655 -11.93 -24.82 12.58
CA THR A 655 -12.19 -24.13 13.85
C THR A 655 -13.28 -23.10 13.67
N LEU A 656 -14.31 -23.15 14.50
CA LEU A 656 -15.30 -22.09 14.62
C LEU A 656 -14.77 -21.01 15.57
N SER A 657 -14.92 -19.75 15.25
CA SER A 657 -14.51 -18.65 16.12
C SER A 657 -15.08 -18.80 17.53
N GLU A 658 -14.27 -18.48 18.55
CA GLU A 658 -14.57 -18.70 19.96
C GLU A 658 -15.85 -17.98 20.44
N ASP A 659 -16.10 -16.81 19.87
CA ASP A 659 -17.25 -15.96 20.18
C ASP A 659 -18.49 -16.24 19.31
N ALA A 660 -18.44 -17.25 18.44
CA ALA A 660 -19.59 -17.64 17.64
C ALA A 660 -20.71 -18.22 18.51
N LYS A 661 -21.95 -17.96 18.11
CA LYS A 661 -23.12 -18.59 18.72
C LYS A 661 -23.27 -20.04 18.29
N SER A 662 -23.07 -20.31 17.00
CA SER A 662 -23.15 -21.64 16.39
C SER A 662 -22.44 -21.64 15.03
N GLY A 663 -22.05 -22.81 14.57
CA GLY A 663 -21.50 -22.99 13.23
C GLY A 663 -21.45 -24.45 12.82
N TRP A 664 -21.32 -24.69 11.53
CA TRP A 664 -21.20 -26.02 10.95
C TRP A 664 -20.38 -26.00 9.68
N TYR A 665 -19.86 -27.16 9.30
CA TYR A 665 -19.38 -27.41 7.94
C TYR A 665 -20.06 -28.65 7.34
N GLN A 666 -20.04 -28.76 6.02
CA GLN A 666 -20.55 -29.90 5.28
C GLN A 666 -19.63 -30.23 4.10
N ILE A 667 -19.08 -31.40 4.07
CA ILE A 667 -18.35 -31.91 2.92
C ILE A 667 -19.38 -32.40 1.88
N GLN A 668 -19.19 -32.06 0.64
CA GLN A 668 -20.08 -32.45 -0.47
C GLN A 668 -20.38 -33.97 -0.45
N GLY A 669 -21.65 -34.31 -0.32
CA GLY A 669 -22.14 -35.68 -0.24
C GLY A 669 -22.07 -36.33 1.13
N GLN A 670 -21.79 -35.57 2.20
CA GLN A 670 -21.82 -36.00 3.59
C GLN A 670 -22.79 -35.17 4.40
N ASP A 671 -23.09 -35.62 5.62
CA ASP A 671 -23.96 -34.91 6.56
C ASP A 671 -23.26 -33.65 7.12
N LYS A 672 -24.05 -32.69 7.60
CA LYS A 672 -23.53 -31.52 8.31
C LYS A 672 -22.91 -31.89 9.63
N VAL A 673 -21.76 -31.32 9.92
CA VAL A 673 -21.06 -31.43 11.20
C VAL A 673 -21.14 -30.09 11.92
N ASN A 674 -21.75 -30.09 13.10
CA ASN A 674 -21.82 -28.90 13.93
C ASN A 674 -20.49 -28.71 14.66
N LEU A 675 -20.01 -27.47 14.69
CA LEU A 675 -18.76 -27.09 15.34
C LEU A 675 -19.01 -26.50 16.72
N THR A 676 -18.11 -26.78 17.65
CA THR A 676 -18.07 -26.12 18.95
C THR A 676 -17.20 -24.88 18.90
N PRO A 677 -17.69 -23.69 19.32
CA PRO A 677 -16.87 -22.46 19.33
C PRO A 677 -15.53 -22.66 20.05
N GLY A 678 -14.46 -22.18 19.45
CA GLY A 678 -13.10 -22.25 19.97
C GLY A 678 -12.43 -23.63 19.92
N VAL A 679 -13.17 -24.68 19.53
CA VAL A 679 -12.62 -26.03 19.44
C VAL A 679 -12.24 -26.37 18.01
N SER A 680 -11.00 -26.85 17.84
CA SER A 680 -10.50 -27.31 16.55
C SER A 680 -10.81 -28.77 16.32
N GLU A 681 -11.34 -29.10 15.17
CA GLU A 681 -11.62 -30.48 14.74
C GLU A 681 -10.80 -30.82 13.50
N ASN A 682 -10.48 -32.12 13.34
CA ASN A 682 -9.76 -32.59 12.15
C ASN A 682 -10.72 -33.27 11.19
N LEU A 683 -10.53 -32.98 9.91
CA LEU A 683 -11.26 -33.62 8.81
C LEU A 683 -10.30 -34.04 7.71
N THR A 684 -10.66 -35.09 6.98
CA THR A 684 -9.84 -35.65 5.91
C THR A 684 -10.58 -35.50 4.57
N ILE A 685 -9.88 -35.02 3.56
CA ILE A 685 -10.36 -34.90 2.18
C ILE A 685 -9.49 -35.81 1.29
N GLY A 686 -10.10 -36.50 0.35
CA GLY A 686 -9.41 -37.30 -0.66
C GLY A 686 -9.82 -38.76 -0.69
N GLU A 687 -10.41 -39.29 0.38
CA GLU A 687 -10.92 -40.66 0.38
C GLU A 687 -11.97 -40.89 -0.72
N GLY A 688 -11.75 -41.90 -1.55
CA GLY A 688 -12.60 -42.26 -2.67
C GLY A 688 -12.65 -41.26 -3.83
N MET A 689 -11.78 -40.26 -3.84
CA MET A 689 -11.62 -39.34 -4.98
C MET A 689 -10.66 -39.89 -6.03
N ASN A 690 -11.10 -39.83 -7.29
CA ASN A 690 -10.20 -40.05 -8.44
C ASN A 690 -9.44 -38.76 -8.80
N PHE A 691 -8.39 -38.90 -9.60
CA PHE A 691 -7.72 -37.72 -10.14
C PHE A 691 -8.66 -36.91 -11.03
N GLY A 692 -8.68 -35.62 -10.85
CA GLY A 692 -9.60 -34.68 -11.51
C GLY A 692 -10.85 -34.37 -10.70
N ASP A 693 -11.22 -35.20 -9.74
CA ASP A 693 -12.39 -34.96 -8.88
C ASP A 693 -12.19 -33.74 -7.98
N THR A 694 -13.31 -33.07 -7.70
CA THR A 694 -13.37 -31.97 -6.75
C THR A 694 -14.30 -32.30 -5.60
N LYS A 695 -13.95 -31.83 -4.40
CA LYS A 695 -14.82 -31.84 -3.22
C LYS A 695 -14.95 -30.45 -2.68
N THR A 696 -16.17 -30.01 -2.46
CA THR A 696 -16.48 -28.73 -1.85
C THR A 696 -16.88 -28.91 -0.41
N ILE A 697 -16.35 -28.06 0.46
CA ILE A 697 -16.76 -27.94 1.86
C ILE A 697 -17.54 -26.64 1.96
N GLU A 698 -18.80 -26.72 2.32
CA GLU A 698 -19.61 -25.54 2.66
C GLU A 698 -19.59 -25.35 4.18
N TRP A 699 -19.65 -24.11 4.62
CA TRP A 699 -19.70 -23.80 6.03
C TRP A 699 -20.60 -22.61 6.34
N SER A 700 -21.02 -22.52 7.57
CA SER A 700 -21.80 -21.41 8.11
C SER A 700 -21.41 -21.17 9.56
N ALA A 701 -21.33 -19.91 9.94
CA ALA A 701 -21.15 -19.45 11.31
C ALA A 701 -22.17 -18.39 11.65
N GLU A 702 -22.79 -18.49 12.82
CA GLU A 702 -23.74 -17.53 13.36
C GLU A 702 -23.10 -16.81 14.54
N ALA A 703 -23.06 -15.49 14.48
CA ALA A 703 -22.59 -14.64 15.55
C ALA A 703 -23.65 -14.49 16.67
N GLN A 704 -23.25 -13.97 17.84
CA GLN A 704 -24.15 -13.76 18.96
C GLN A 704 -25.33 -12.80 18.64
N ASP A 705 -25.15 -11.91 17.67
CA ASP A 705 -26.19 -11.00 17.18
C ASP A 705 -27.16 -11.65 16.17
N GLY A 706 -26.96 -12.93 15.86
CA GLY A 706 -27.79 -13.68 14.91
C GLY A 706 -27.39 -13.50 13.43
N LYS A 707 -26.36 -12.73 13.14
CA LYS A 707 -25.83 -12.64 11.76
C LYS A 707 -25.12 -13.91 11.37
N VAL A 708 -25.41 -14.37 10.16
CA VAL A 708 -24.86 -15.61 9.62
C VAL A 708 -23.87 -15.29 8.50
N LYS A 709 -22.66 -15.83 8.60
CA LYS A 709 -21.66 -15.83 7.55
C LYS A 709 -21.54 -17.24 6.97
N THR A 710 -21.52 -17.32 5.65
CA THR A 710 -21.34 -18.59 4.93
C THR A 710 -20.14 -18.51 4.00
N GLY A 711 -19.58 -19.65 3.66
CA GLY A 711 -18.53 -19.73 2.68
C GLY A 711 -18.35 -21.16 2.17
N SER A 712 -17.46 -21.30 1.21
CA SER A 712 -17.10 -22.61 0.67
C SER A 712 -15.63 -22.69 0.30
N LEU A 713 -15.08 -23.90 0.37
CA LEU A 713 -13.72 -24.25 -0.04
C LEU A 713 -13.81 -25.43 -1.00
N THR A 714 -13.08 -25.38 -2.10
CA THR A 714 -13.02 -26.49 -3.04
C THR A 714 -11.62 -27.06 -3.12
N PHE A 715 -11.51 -28.38 -2.98
CA PHE A 715 -10.28 -29.14 -3.12
C PHE A 715 -10.35 -30.02 -4.37
N LYS A 716 -9.27 -30.01 -5.17
CA LYS A 716 -9.15 -30.83 -6.38
C LYS A 716 -8.02 -31.82 -6.19
N LYS A 717 -8.30 -33.12 -6.39
CA LYS A 717 -7.26 -34.16 -6.40
C LYS A 717 -6.60 -34.17 -7.76
N VAL A 718 -5.30 -33.90 -7.84
CA VAL A 718 -4.55 -33.78 -9.08
C VAL A 718 -3.57 -34.95 -9.20
N ASP A 719 -3.48 -35.52 -10.40
CA ASP A 719 -2.48 -36.52 -10.70
C ASP A 719 -1.09 -35.90 -10.50
N PRO A 720 -0.25 -36.48 -9.62
CA PRO A 720 1.12 -35.97 -9.43
C PRO A 720 1.97 -36.02 -10.72
N ASN A 721 1.55 -36.78 -11.69
CA ASN A 721 2.22 -36.88 -12.99
C ASN A 721 1.51 -36.10 -14.12
N ALA A 722 0.48 -35.31 -13.79
CA ALA A 722 -0.21 -34.50 -14.80
C ALA A 722 0.73 -33.48 -15.44
N THR A 723 0.67 -33.39 -16.76
CA THR A 723 1.43 -32.44 -17.60
C THR A 723 0.53 -31.31 -18.02
N ILE A 724 0.97 -30.07 -17.83
CA ILE A 724 0.35 -28.87 -18.42
C ILE A 724 1.15 -28.46 -19.64
N MET A 725 0.47 -28.26 -20.76
CA MET A 725 1.08 -27.84 -22.02
C MET A 725 0.92 -26.33 -22.22
N VAL A 726 2.02 -25.68 -22.57
CA VAL A 726 2.01 -24.28 -23.05
C VAL A 726 2.24 -24.30 -24.55
N TYR A 727 1.27 -23.80 -25.30
CA TYR A 727 1.29 -23.67 -26.74
C TYR A 727 1.53 -22.21 -27.13
N VAL A 728 2.54 -21.93 -27.94
CA VAL A 728 2.89 -20.56 -28.34
C VAL A 728 2.91 -20.44 -29.85
N GLN A 729 1.98 -19.67 -30.40
CA GLN A 729 2.01 -19.25 -31.80
C GLN A 729 3.02 -18.10 -31.94
N ALA A 730 4.14 -18.33 -32.57
CA ALA A 730 5.17 -17.36 -32.86
C ALA A 730 5.94 -17.69 -34.13
N GLU A 731 6.44 -16.68 -34.82
CA GLU A 731 7.22 -16.85 -36.04
C GLU A 731 8.51 -17.65 -35.81
N ASN A 732 9.20 -17.33 -34.71
CA ASN A 732 10.43 -18.01 -34.31
C ASN A 732 10.24 -18.70 -32.95
N ALA A 733 11.00 -19.76 -32.69
CA ALA A 733 10.99 -20.47 -31.42
C ALA A 733 11.35 -19.56 -30.25
N PRO A 734 10.43 -19.25 -29.34
CA PRO A 734 10.71 -18.42 -28.20
C PRO A 734 11.46 -19.17 -27.10
N PHE A 735 12.02 -18.43 -26.15
CA PHE A 735 12.41 -18.95 -24.85
C PHE A 735 11.25 -18.79 -23.89
N ILE A 736 11.08 -19.76 -23.00
CA ILE A 736 10.06 -19.75 -21.93
C ILE A 736 10.75 -19.81 -20.57
N TYR A 737 10.53 -18.79 -19.77
CA TYR A 737 10.95 -18.77 -18.37
C TYR A 737 9.73 -18.99 -17.49
N ALA A 738 9.76 -20.04 -16.67
CA ALA A 738 8.61 -20.46 -15.87
C ALA A 738 8.99 -20.70 -14.40
N TRP A 739 8.07 -20.37 -13.49
CA TRP A 739 8.24 -20.62 -12.06
C TRP A 739 6.91 -20.94 -11.37
N SER A 740 6.97 -21.78 -10.32
CA SER A 740 5.78 -22.18 -9.56
C SER A 740 5.25 -21.01 -8.72
N LYS A 741 3.91 -20.97 -8.56
CA LYS A 741 3.24 -20.06 -7.63
C LYS A 741 2.98 -20.79 -6.30
N GLY A 742 3.45 -20.24 -5.16
CA GLY A 742 3.27 -20.85 -3.84
C GLY A 742 4.21 -20.26 -2.79
N SER A 743 4.17 -20.80 -1.59
CA SER A 743 5.00 -20.37 -0.45
C SER A 743 6.52 -20.56 -0.65
N SER A 744 6.92 -21.42 -1.61
CA SER A 744 8.29 -21.53 -2.08
C SER A 744 8.31 -21.48 -3.61
N VAL A 745 8.84 -20.42 -4.16
CA VAL A 745 8.97 -20.25 -5.61
C VAL A 745 10.04 -21.18 -6.14
N LYS A 746 9.67 -22.10 -7.06
CA LYS A 746 10.60 -23.01 -7.74
C LYS A 746 10.70 -22.62 -9.20
N LYS A 747 11.91 -22.42 -9.71
CA LYS A 747 12.16 -22.26 -11.15
C LYS A 747 11.87 -23.59 -11.86
N LEU A 748 11.07 -23.56 -12.91
CA LEU A 748 10.67 -24.75 -13.67
C LEU A 748 11.50 -24.94 -14.95
N THR A 749 12.07 -23.86 -15.48
CA THR A 749 12.84 -23.86 -16.74
C THR A 749 14.30 -23.43 -16.57
N GLY A 750 14.83 -23.45 -15.35
CA GLY A 750 16.19 -23.00 -15.04
C GLY A 750 16.31 -21.48 -14.89
N ASP A 751 17.54 -20.96 -15.06
CA ASP A 751 17.80 -19.54 -14.96
C ASP A 751 17.38 -18.80 -16.25
N TRP A 752 17.20 -17.47 -16.11
CA TRP A 752 16.91 -16.60 -17.24
C TRP A 752 17.95 -16.79 -18.38
N PRO A 753 17.54 -16.92 -19.64
CA PRO A 753 16.23 -16.68 -20.24
C PRO A 753 15.25 -17.86 -20.18
N GLY A 754 15.51 -18.90 -19.44
CA GLY A 754 14.71 -20.11 -19.40
C GLY A 754 15.08 -21.12 -20.48
N THR A 755 14.12 -21.94 -20.89
CA THR A 755 14.31 -23.01 -21.89
C THR A 755 13.85 -22.55 -23.27
N LYS A 756 14.64 -22.80 -24.31
CA LYS A 756 14.20 -22.57 -25.69
C LYS A 756 13.16 -23.63 -26.08
N MET A 757 12.03 -23.19 -26.60
CA MET A 757 11.00 -24.09 -27.09
C MET A 757 11.44 -24.72 -28.43
N THR A 758 11.76 -25.99 -28.43
CA THR A 758 12.28 -26.72 -29.64
C THR A 758 11.23 -27.58 -30.28
N GLU A 759 10.24 -28.03 -29.51
CA GLU A 759 9.13 -28.82 -29.95
C GLU A 759 8.02 -27.93 -30.51
N SER A 760 7.30 -28.45 -31.54
CA SER A 760 6.17 -27.73 -32.08
C SER A 760 5.09 -28.68 -32.56
N GLU A 761 3.84 -28.21 -32.52
CA GLU A 761 2.66 -28.94 -33.06
C GLU A 761 1.94 -28.06 -34.07
N GLU A 762 1.43 -28.62 -35.11
CA GLU A 762 0.58 -27.94 -36.08
C GLU A 762 -0.88 -28.24 -35.75
N ILE A 763 -1.67 -27.21 -35.53
CA ILE A 763 -3.09 -27.30 -35.21
C ILE A 763 -3.86 -26.42 -36.20
N ASN A 764 -4.72 -27.05 -37.02
CA ASN A 764 -5.50 -26.38 -38.07
C ASN A 764 -4.65 -25.59 -39.08
N GLY A 765 -3.45 -26.07 -39.40
CA GLY A 765 -2.53 -25.39 -40.32
C GLY A 765 -1.68 -24.26 -39.69
N GLU A 766 -1.85 -24.00 -38.40
CA GLU A 766 -1.07 -23.03 -37.65
C GLU A 766 -0.05 -23.75 -36.76
N LYS A 767 1.18 -23.24 -36.75
CA LYS A 767 2.27 -23.81 -35.97
C LYS A 767 2.27 -23.22 -34.53
N TYR A 768 2.29 -24.12 -33.55
CA TYR A 768 2.46 -23.78 -32.13
C TYR A 768 3.76 -24.39 -31.59
N TRP A 769 4.63 -23.58 -31.01
CA TRP A 769 5.73 -24.07 -30.21
C TRP A 769 5.19 -24.58 -28.89
N THR A 770 5.73 -25.70 -28.40
CA THR A 770 5.19 -26.36 -27.21
C THR A 770 6.22 -26.51 -26.10
N CYS A 771 5.77 -26.43 -24.87
CA CYS A 771 6.56 -26.76 -23.69
C CYS A 771 5.68 -27.46 -22.66
N ALA A 772 6.15 -28.59 -22.17
CA ALA A 772 5.45 -29.41 -21.18
C ALA A 772 5.96 -29.13 -19.77
N PHE A 773 5.06 -29.06 -18.81
CA PHE A 773 5.36 -28.88 -17.38
C PHE A 773 4.73 -30.01 -16.58
N ASP A 774 5.57 -30.96 -16.18
CA ASP A 774 5.15 -32.14 -15.41
C ASP A 774 5.08 -31.85 -13.91
N GLY A 775 4.04 -32.35 -13.27
CA GLY A 775 3.89 -32.31 -11.82
C GLY A 775 3.72 -30.90 -11.23
N VAL A 776 3.28 -29.92 -12.02
CA VAL A 776 2.90 -28.58 -11.56
C VAL A 776 1.42 -28.32 -11.84
N ASP A 777 0.79 -27.54 -10.96
CA ASP A 777 -0.64 -27.25 -11.02
C ASP A 777 -0.97 -25.75 -11.04
N ASN A 778 0.03 -24.90 -10.77
CA ASN A 778 -0.10 -23.46 -10.84
C ASN A 778 1.29 -22.84 -10.99
N PHE A 779 1.51 -22.16 -12.10
CA PHE A 779 2.79 -21.53 -12.41
C PHE A 779 2.61 -20.29 -13.29
N ASN A 780 3.67 -19.54 -13.42
CA ASN A 780 3.74 -18.33 -14.23
C ASN A 780 4.81 -18.49 -15.31
N VAL A 781 4.65 -17.79 -16.44
CA VAL A 781 5.63 -17.79 -17.53
C VAL A 781 5.90 -16.38 -18.05
N ILE A 782 7.11 -16.21 -18.59
CA ILE A 782 7.50 -15.10 -19.46
C ILE A 782 8.08 -15.71 -20.73
N LEU A 783 7.63 -15.22 -21.88
CA LEU A 783 8.21 -15.56 -23.17
C LEU A 783 9.24 -14.50 -23.55
N ASN A 784 10.36 -14.92 -24.15
CA ASN A 784 11.38 -13.97 -24.56
C ASN A 784 12.14 -14.47 -25.80
N ASN A 785 12.86 -13.58 -26.46
CA ASN A 785 13.63 -13.89 -27.66
C ASN A 785 15.15 -14.07 -27.40
N ASN A 786 15.58 -14.04 -26.13
CA ASN A 786 16.98 -14.06 -25.71
C ASN A 786 17.87 -12.94 -26.32
N SER A 787 17.25 -11.82 -26.72
CA SER A 787 17.92 -10.68 -27.33
C SER A 787 17.47 -9.35 -26.71
N GLY A 788 16.95 -9.41 -25.46
CA GLY A 788 16.51 -8.25 -24.69
C GLY A 788 15.00 -7.97 -24.75
N ALA A 789 14.26 -8.57 -25.68
CA ALA A 789 12.80 -8.44 -25.73
C ALA A 789 12.11 -9.61 -25.03
N GLN A 790 11.12 -9.28 -24.19
CA GLN A 790 10.34 -10.26 -23.43
C GLN A 790 8.89 -9.82 -23.29
N SER A 791 7.99 -10.78 -23.12
CA SER A 791 6.58 -10.53 -22.80
C SER A 791 6.41 -10.03 -21.36
N GLY A 792 5.24 -9.50 -21.07
CA GLY A 792 4.73 -9.43 -19.70
C GLY A 792 4.61 -10.82 -19.06
N GLU A 793 4.47 -10.86 -17.74
CA GLU A 793 4.21 -12.10 -17.01
C GLU A 793 2.81 -12.64 -17.33
N ILE A 794 2.73 -13.92 -17.65
CA ILE A 794 1.48 -14.65 -17.78
C ILE A 794 1.36 -15.51 -16.53
N SER A 795 0.46 -15.15 -15.64
CA SER A 795 0.38 -15.73 -14.30
C SER A 795 -0.81 -16.67 -14.11
N GLY A 796 -0.67 -17.59 -13.15
CA GLY A 796 -1.76 -18.45 -12.69
C GLY A 796 -2.18 -19.52 -13.68
N ILE A 797 -1.24 -20.11 -14.39
CA ILE A 797 -1.51 -21.19 -15.35
C ILE A 797 -1.80 -22.48 -14.57
N THR A 798 -3.01 -22.99 -14.71
CA THR A 798 -3.52 -24.19 -14.02
C THR A 798 -4.00 -25.30 -14.97
N GLY A 799 -3.81 -25.13 -16.26
CA GLY A 799 -4.16 -26.06 -17.32
C GLY A 799 -3.55 -25.64 -18.64
N ASP A 800 -3.73 -26.42 -19.67
CA ASP A 800 -3.20 -26.13 -21.01
C ASP A 800 -3.57 -24.71 -21.44
N ILE A 801 -2.61 -23.99 -21.97
CA ILE A 801 -2.78 -22.60 -22.37
C ILE A 801 -2.23 -22.36 -23.78
N TYR A 802 -2.95 -21.55 -24.54
CA TYR A 802 -2.59 -21.12 -25.88
C TYR A 802 -2.26 -19.64 -25.88
N LEU A 803 -1.09 -19.30 -26.40
CA LEU A 803 -0.54 -17.95 -26.41
C LEU A 803 -0.18 -17.54 -27.82
N LYS A 804 -0.38 -16.29 -28.17
CA LYS A 804 0.19 -15.67 -29.37
C LYS A 804 1.28 -14.70 -28.93
N TYR A 805 2.50 -14.89 -29.46
CA TYR A 805 3.67 -14.10 -29.09
C TYR A 805 4.27 -13.44 -30.31
N ASP A 806 4.50 -12.13 -30.26
CA ASP A 806 5.02 -11.33 -31.37
C ASP A 806 6.55 -11.32 -31.48
N GLY A 807 7.25 -12.04 -30.59
CA GLY A 807 8.71 -12.03 -30.50
C GLY A 807 9.30 -10.85 -29.75
N GLY A 808 8.46 -9.94 -29.25
CA GLY A 808 8.79 -8.71 -28.53
C GLY A 808 8.16 -8.63 -27.14
N ALA A 809 7.42 -7.55 -26.89
CA ALA A 809 6.82 -7.30 -25.59
C ALA A 809 5.42 -7.92 -25.39
N ASN A 810 4.78 -8.41 -26.45
CA ASN A 810 3.39 -8.85 -26.39
C ASN A 810 3.26 -10.36 -26.46
N ALA A 811 2.67 -10.94 -25.43
CA ALA A 811 2.12 -12.29 -25.46
C ALA A 811 0.68 -12.24 -24.98
N GLN A 812 -0.24 -12.77 -25.77
CA GLN A 812 -1.66 -12.75 -25.49
C GLN A 812 -2.18 -14.17 -25.33
N LYS A 813 -3.05 -14.40 -24.37
CA LYS A 813 -3.82 -15.63 -24.28
C LYS A 813 -4.83 -15.63 -25.42
N ILE A 814 -4.85 -16.71 -26.18
CA ILE A 814 -5.85 -16.94 -27.21
C ILE A 814 -6.69 -18.16 -26.82
N ASP A 815 -7.90 -18.24 -27.39
CA ASP A 815 -8.73 -19.41 -27.21
C ASP A 815 -8.04 -20.66 -27.77
N ALA A 816 -8.23 -21.77 -27.08
CA ALA A 816 -7.74 -23.05 -27.61
C ALA A 816 -8.33 -23.26 -29.00
N PRO A 817 -7.50 -23.44 -30.02
CA PRO A 817 -8.02 -23.76 -31.36
C PRO A 817 -8.89 -25.01 -31.25
N VAL A 818 -10.09 -24.98 -31.84
CA VAL A 818 -10.96 -26.14 -31.87
C VAL A 818 -10.26 -27.17 -32.78
N ASN A 819 -9.46 -28.02 -32.15
CA ASN A 819 -8.81 -29.10 -32.85
C ASN A 819 -9.83 -30.22 -33.05
N THR A 820 -10.32 -30.37 -34.24
CA THR A 820 -11.25 -31.46 -34.61
C THR A 820 -10.53 -32.80 -34.73
N ALA A 821 -9.21 -32.84 -34.77
CA ALA A 821 -8.44 -34.06 -34.86
C ALA A 821 -8.39 -34.86 -33.56
N ALA A 822 -8.77 -36.10 -33.60
CA ALA A 822 -8.58 -37.04 -32.50
C ALA A 822 -7.09 -37.42 -32.33
N LYS A 823 -6.61 -37.53 -31.07
CA LYS A 823 -5.22 -37.87 -30.75
C LYS A 823 -5.11 -38.66 -29.44
N VAL A 824 -4.17 -39.60 -29.40
CA VAL A 824 -3.70 -40.20 -28.15
C VAL A 824 -2.35 -39.58 -27.80
N THR A 825 -2.22 -39.10 -26.59
CA THR A 825 -0.96 -38.60 -26.03
C THR A 825 -0.39 -39.67 -25.08
N LEU A 826 0.89 -40.02 -25.28
CA LEU A 826 1.65 -40.88 -24.39
C LEU A 826 2.61 -40.03 -23.54
N SER A 827 2.68 -40.30 -22.24
CA SER A 827 3.62 -39.64 -21.32
C SER A 827 4.30 -40.68 -20.41
N PRO A 828 5.62 -40.88 -20.53
CA PRO A 828 6.51 -40.37 -21.57
C PRO A 828 6.17 -40.89 -22.97
N ASN A 829 6.59 -40.12 -24.00
CA ASN A 829 6.35 -40.46 -25.40
C ASN A 829 7.57 -41.16 -26.01
N GLY A 830 7.91 -42.35 -25.50
CA GLY A 830 9.10 -43.13 -25.88
C GLY A 830 10.35 -42.77 -25.07
N GLY A 831 11.48 -43.34 -25.40
CA GLY A 831 12.77 -43.10 -24.81
C GLY A 831 13.39 -44.30 -24.09
N ASP A 832 14.58 -44.10 -23.51
CA ASP A 832 15.33 -45.11 -22.83
C ASP A 832 14.97 -45.20 -21.34
N PHE A 833 14.93 -46.37 -20.77
CA PHE A 833 14.70 -46.60 -19.34
C PHE A 833 15.53 -47.79 -18.79
N GLU A 834 15.88 -47.73 -17.51
CA GLU A 834 16.82 -48.73 -16.92
C GLU A 834 16.10 -49.98 -16.34
N LYS A 835 14.98 -49.80 -15.63
CA LYS A 835 14.27 -50.93 -14.97
C LYS A 835 12.86 -51.09 -15.49
N THR A 836 12.02 -50.17 -15.18
CA THR A 836 10.63 -50.11 -15.65
C THR A 836 10.25 -48.67 -15.98
N VAL A 837 9.34 -48.48 -16.88
CA VAL A 837 8.73 -47.19 -17.20
C VAL A 837 7.21 -47.31 -17.16
N THR A 838 6.57 -46.43 -16.40
CA THR A 838 5.10 -46.30 -16.40
C THR A 838 4.71 -45.25 -17.42
N VAL A 839 3.87 -45.62 -18.35
CA VAL A 839 3.39 -44.77 -19.46
C VAL A 839 1.91 -44.46 -19.22
N THR A 840 1.54 -43.23 -19.36
CA THR A 840 0.14 -42.79 -19.33
C THR A 840 -0.31 -42.51 -20.76
N ALA A 841 -1.38 -43.15 -21.20
CA ALA A 841 -2.03 -42.92 -22.50
C ALA A 841 -3.32 -42.15 -22.29
N THR A 842 -3.49 -40.98 -22.91
CA THR A 842 -4.69 -40.16 -22.81
C THR A 842 -5.27 -39.85 -24.18
N LEU A 843 -6.51 -40.21 -24.39
CA LEU A 843 -7.29 -39.86 -25.55
C LEU A 843 -7.91 -38.47 -25.35
N ASN A 844 -7.73 -37.53 -26.25
CA ASN A 844 -8.29 -36.20 -26.15
C ASN A 844 -9.83 -36.20 -26.13
N ASN A 845 -10.43 -35.16 -25.54
CA ASN A 845 -11.88 -35.06 -25.35
C ASN A 845 -12.67 -34.97 -26.68
N ASN A 846 -12.03 -34.57 -27.75
CA ASN A 846 -12.64 -34.42 -29.10
C ASN A 846 -12.69 -35.74 -29.87
N ALA A 847 -12.10 -36.80 -29.33
CA ALA A 847 -12.13 -38.09 -29.97
C ALA A 847 -13.47 -38.80 -29.72
N LYS A 848 -13.98 -39.45 -30.76
CA LYS A 848 -15.12 -40.37 -30.68
C LYS A 848 -14.68 -41.71 -30.08
N SER A 849 -13.50 -42.18 -30.47
CA SER A 849 -12.91 -43.45 -30.02
C SER A 849 -11.39 -43.45 -30.20
N GLY A 850 -10.69 -44.24 -29.41
CA GLY A 850 -9.28 -44.46 -29.56
C GLY A 850 -8.80 -45.69 -28.79
N TRP A 851 -7.60 -46.17 -29.12
CA TRP A 851 -6.97 -47.29 -28.45
C TRP A 851 -5.46 -47.14 -28.50
N TYR A 852 -4.77 -47.85 -27.64
CA TYR A 852 -3.35 -48.12 -27.77
C TYR A 852 -3.08 -49.62 -27.77
N LYS A 853 -1.92 -50.04 -28.28
CA LYS A 853 -1.44 -51.40 -28.35
C LYS A 853 0.06 -51.44 -28.10
N ILE A 854 0.52 -52.43 -27.29
CA ILE A 854 1.93 -52.56 -26.92
C ILE A 854 2.49 -53.74 -27.74
N GLY A 855 3.45 -53.47 -28.64
CA GLY A 855 3.98 -54.46 -29.56
C GLY A 855 2.86 -55.19 -30.32
N ASP A 856 2.88 -56.54 -30.31
CA ASP A 856 1.87 -57.39 -30.95
C ASP A 856 0.70 -57.78 -30.04
N GLY A 857 0.61 -57.15 -28.81
CA GLY A 857 -0.45 -57.39 -27.85
C GLY A 857 -1.83 -56.96 -28.33
N GLU A 858 -2.87 -57.10 -27.49
CA GLU A 858 -4.23 -56.68 -27.80
C GLU A 858 -4.40 -55.14 -27.70
N GLN A 859 -5.39 -54.63 -28.41
CA GLN A 859 -5.75 -53.23 -28.37
C GLN A 859 -6.47 -52.91 -27.03
N VAL A 860 -6.02 -51.89 -26.34
CA VAL A 860 -6.65 -51.36 -25.16
C VAL A 860 -7.43 -50.12 -25.50
N ALA A 861 -8.75 -50.16 -25.36
CA ALA A 861 -9.63 -49.05 -25.70
C ALA A 861 -9.45 -47.93 -24.67
N LEU A 862 -9.42 -46.68 -25.13
CA LEU A 862 -9.33 -45.46 -24.35
C LEU A 862 -10.67 -44.75 -24.30
N THR A 863 -10.97 -44.18 -23.13
CA THR A 863 -12.12 -43.30 -22.93
C THR A 863 -11.64 -41.84 -23.07
N PRO A 864 -12.31 -41.02 -23.92
CA PRO A 864 -11.95 -39.59 -24.03
C PRO A 864 -11.82 -38.91 -22.69
N GLY A 865 -10.72 -38.18 -22.49
CA GLY A 865 -10.45 -37.43 -21.27
C GLY A 865 -10.02 -38.25 -20.04
N LYS A 866 -10.01 -39.60 -20.15
CA LYS A 866 -9.57 -40.45 -19.03
C LYS A 866 -8.20 -41.05 -19.31
N PRO A 867 -7.18 -40.83 -18.46
CA PRO A 867 -5.86 -41.47 -18.61
C PRO A 867 -5.94 -42.97 -18.35
N SER A 868 -5.16 -43.74 -19.10
CA SER A 868 -4.95 -45.16 -18.90
C SER A 868 -3.45 -45.40 -18.72
N THR A 869 -3.04 -46.09 -17.65
CA THR A 869 -1.63 -46.33 -17.36
C THR A 869 -1.24 -47.80 -17.60
N PHE A 870 -0.01 -47.97 -18.05
CA PHE A 870 0.61 -49.30 -18.17
C PHE A 870 2.10 -49.19 -17.88
N THR A 871 2.73 -50.32 -17.52
CA THR A 871 4.16 -50.35 -17.16
C THR A 871 4.88 -51.31 -18.12
N LEU A 872 6.00 -50.82 -18.68
CA LEU A 872 6.91 -51.63 -19.52
C LEU A 872 8.18 -51.95 -18.72
N GLY A 873 8.85 -53.02 -19.12
CA GLY A 873 10.20 -53.38 -18.62
C GLY A 873 10.28 -54.57 -17.70
N ALA A 874 9.17 -54.99 -17.05
CA ALA A 874 9.22 -56.16 -16.15
C ALA A 874 9.57 -57.44 -16.90
N ASP A 875 9.10 -57.57 -18.14
CA ASP A 875 9.28 -58.72 -19.07
C ASP A 875 10.26 -58.45 -20.24
N MET A 876 11.00 -57.35 -20.16
CA MET A 876 12.00 -56.99 -21.19
C MET A 876 13.43 -57.25 -20.74
N MET A 877 14.28 -57.77 -21.63
CA MET A 877 15.74 -57.87 -21.42
C MET A 877 16.43 -56.52 -21.76
N GLU A 878 17.61 -56.32 -21.19
CA GLU A 878 18.47 -55.17 -21.57
C GLU A 878 18.78 -55.22 -23.07
N GLY A 879 18.59 -54.09 -23.79
CA GLY A 879 18.74 -53.96 -25.19
C GLY A 879 17.45 -54.22 -26.00
N GLU A 880 16.38 -54.67 -25.35
CA GLU A 880 15.08 -54.82 -26.00
C GLU A 880 14.32 -53.52 -26.11
N SER A 881 13.52 -53.42 -27.18
CA SER A 881 12.63 -52.28 -27.42
C SER A 881 11.18 -52.74 -27.57
N LYS A 882 10.25 -52.00 -27.00
CA LYS A 882 8.81 -52.19 -27.29
C LYS A 882 8.21 -50.90 -27.87
N THR A 883 7.44 -51.05 -28.92
CA THR A 883 6.74 -49.95 -29.57
C THR A 883 5.27 -49.94 -29.10
N VAL A 884 4.82 -48.82 -28.63
CA VAL A 884 3.40 -48.57 -28.35
C VAL A 884 2.81 -47.83 -29.54
N THR A 885 1.83 -48.45 -30.20
CA THR A 885 1.07 -47.83 -31.29
C THR A 885 -0.30 -47.40 -30.78
N TRP A 886 -0.84 -46.36 -31.34
CA TRP A 886 -2.16 -45.88 -30.98
C TRP A 886 -2.95 -45.40 -32.22
N SER A 887 -4.25 -45.36 -32.06
CA SER A 887 -5.19 -44.83 -33.04
C SER A 887 -6.28 -44.01 -32.30
N ALA A 888 -6.69 -42.88 -32.88
CA ALA A 888 -7.78 -42.05 -32.39
C ALA A 888 -8.65 -41.60 -33.57
N THR A 889 -9.96 -41.63 -33.40
CA THR A 889 -10.94 -41.25 -34.40
C THR A 889 -11.81 -40.13 -33.88
N ASN A 890 -11.98 -39.04 -34.65
CA ASN A 890 -12.82 -37.90 -34.29
C ASN A 890 -14.30 -38.15 -34.63
N ALA A 891 -15.15 -37.16 -34.32
CA ALA A 891 -16.59 -37.23 -34.57
C ALA A 891 -16.93 -37.39 -36.09
N ASP A 892 -16.06 -36.88 -36.95
CA ASP A 892 -16.20 -36.91 -38.41
C ASP A 892 -15.66 -38.22 -39.04
N ASN A 893 -15.29 -39.18 -38.16
CA ASN A 893 -14.67 -40.48 -38.54
C ASN A 893 -13.27 -40.36 -39.19
N GLU A 894 -12.59 -39.24 -39.04
CA GLU A 894 -11.18 -39.16 -39.44
C GLU A 894 -10.32 -39.82 -38.36
N THR A 895 -9.40 -40.65 -38.79
CA THR A 895 -8.54 -41.45 -37.90
C THR A 895 -7.08 -40.98 -37.99
N LYS A 896 -6.48 -40.71 -36.84
CA LYS A 896 -5.04 -40.43 -36.69
C LYS A 896 -4.39 -41.59 -35.94
N THR A 897 -3.20 -41.98 -36.38
CA THR A 897 -2.40 -43.04 -35.76
C THR A 897 -1.02 -42.46 -35.36
N GLY A 898 -0.39 -43.08 -34.39
CA GLY A 898 0.99 -42.74 -33.99
C GLY A 898 1.64 -43.90 -33.25
N SER A 899 2.92 -43.71 -32.94
CA SER A 899 3.68 -44.69 -32.15
C SER A 899 4.79 -44.05 -31.35
N ALA A 900 5.19 -44.70 -30.24
CA ALA A 900 6.35 -44.34 -29.43
C ALA A 900 7.13 -45.62 -29.10
N THR A 901 8.45 -45.57 -29.16
CA THR A 901 9.33 -46.70 -28.85
C THR A 901 10.06 -46.48 -27.55
N PHE A 902 10.05 -47.49 -26.70
CA PHE A 902 10.68 -47.52 -25.37
C PHE A 902 11.78 -48.59 -25.40
N ASN A 903 13.01 -48.19 -25.00
CA ASN A 903 14.18 -49.06 -25.05
C ASN A 903 14.64 -49.32 -23.59
N LYS A 904 14.76 -50.62 -23.25
CA LYS A 904 15.33 -50.97 -21.96
C LYS A 904 16.84 -51.00 -22.06
N ILE A 905 17.50 -50.06 -21.44
CA ILE A 905 18.97 -49.96 -21.40
C ILE A 905 19.54 -50.63 -20.15
N LYS A 906 20.83 -50.92 -20.19
CA LYS A 906 21.56 -51.49 -19.06
C LYS A 906 21.55 -50.47 -17.87
N GLU A 907 21.29 -50.96 -16.67
CA GLU A 907 21.36 -50.12 -15.48
C GLU A 907 22.74 -49.51 -15.30
N VAL A 908 22.81 -48.21 -15.20
CA VAL A 908 24.06 -47.48 -14.99
C VAL A 908 24.35 -47.44 -13.51
N VAL A 909 25.33 -48.27 -13.11
CA VAL A 909 25.80 -48.27 -11.71
C VAL A 909 26.85 -47.17 -11.53
N ILE A 910 26.51 -46.16 -10.75
CA ILE A 910 27.46 -45.11 -10.35
C ILE A 910 28.25 -45.66 -9.14
N PRO A 911 29.60 -45.70 -9.21
CA PRO A 911 30.40 -46.18 -8.07
C PRO A 911 30.19 -45.27 -6.84
N THR A 912 30.01 -45.89 -5.67
CA THR A 912 29.87 -45.17 -4.40
C THR A 912 31.20 -45.32 -3.63
N PRO A 913 32.04 -44.27 -3.60
CA PRO A 913 33.27 -44.25 -2.82
C PRO A 913 32.94 -44.13 -1.32
N THR A 914 33.94 -44.42 -0.50
CA THR A 914 33.86 -44.15 0.95
C THR A 914 34.21 -42.70 1.21
N GLY A 915 33.50 -42.03 2.13
CA GLY A 915 33.71 -40.63 2.51
C GLY A 915 32.59 -39.68 2.03
N ILE A 916 32.88 -38.39 2.07
CA ILE A 916 31.97 -37.34 1.59
C ILE A 916 32.24 -37.08 0.11
N PHE A 917 31.21 -37.13 -0.70
CA PHE A 917 31.33 -36.90 -2.15
C PHE A 917 30.01 -36.33 -2.70
N ALA A 918 30.10 -35.69 -3.88
CA ALA A 918 28.96 -35.22 -4.64
C ALA A 918 29.09 -35.62 -6.10
N TYR A 919 27.95 -36.00 -6.72
CA TYR A 919 27.86 -36.28 -8.14
C TYR A 919 27.13 -35.16 -8.88
N PHE A 920 27.65 -34.87 -10.07
CA PHE A 920 27.08 -33.85 -10.95
C PHE A 920 26.85 -34.49 -12.32
N LEU A 921 25.70 -34.22 -12.88
CA LEU A 921 25.33 -34.60 -14.24
C LEU A 921 25.52 -33.36 -15.14
N ALA A 922 26.35 -33.50 -16.17
CA ALA A 922 26.63 -32.40 -17.07
C ALA A 922 26.56 -32.83 -18.55
N PRO A 923 26.17 -31.93 -19.48
CA PRO A 923 26.21 -32.20 -20.91
C PRO A 923 27.58 -32.71 -21.36
N SER A 924 27.59 -33.60 -22.36
CA SER A 924 28.80 -34.25 -22.80
C SER A 924 29.81 -33.35 -23.50
N ASP A 925 29.39 -32.18 -23.93
CA ASP A 925 30.23 -31.11 -24.48
C ASP A 925 30.93 -30.25 -23.40
N TRP A 926 30.63 -30.46 -22.12
CA TRP A 926 31.33 -29.77 -21.06
C TRP A 926 32.71 -30.39 -20.84
N SER A 927 33.72 -29.58 -20.99
CA SER A 927 35.13 -30.00 -20.83
C SER A 927 35.59 -30.00 -19.36
N LYS A 928 34.82 -29.32 -18.48
CA LYS A 928 35.17 -29.15 -17.06
C LYS A 928 33.93 -28.89 -16.21
N VAL A 929 33.84 -29.55 -15.07
CA VAL A 929 32.91 -29.25 -13.99
C VAL A 929 33.77 -28.94 -12.74
N VAL A 930 33.39 -27.90 -12.00
CA VAL A 930 34.07 -27.50 -10.75
C VAL A 930 33.07 -27.49 -9.61
N CYS A 931 33.55 -27.83 -8.42
CA CYS A 931 32.76 -27.81 -7.18
C CYS A 931 33.32 -26.77 -6.23
N TRP A 932 32.43 -25.96 -5.65
CA TRP A 932 32.70 -25.08 -4.55
C TRP A 932 31.81 -25.47 -3.37
N ALA A 933 32.41 -25.97 -2.29
CA ALA A 933 31.68 -26.44 -1.10
C ALA A 933 32.19 -25.73 0.14
N TRP A 934 31.30 -25.18 0.94
CA TRP A 934 31.63 -24.43 2.15
C TRP A 934 30.48 -24.51 3.17
N ASN A 935 30.81 -24.12 4.39
CA ASN A 935 29.83 -23.79 5.42
C ASN A 935 30.17 -22.38 5.98
N ASN A 936 29.53 -21.99 7.07
CA ASN A 936 29.73 -20.65 7.66
C ASN A 936 31.18 -20.42 8.20
N THR A 937 31.96 -21.45 8.38
CA THR A 937 33.33 -21.38 8.98
C THR A 937 34.42 -21.94 8.07
N ASP A 938 34.08 -22.91 7.21
CA ASP A 938 35.08 -23.71 6.49
C ASP A 938 34.83 -23.76 4.99
N ASN A 939 35.90 -23.81 4.23
CA ASN A 939 35.90 -24.05 2.79
C ASN A 939 36.46 -25.46 2.53
N PHE A 940 35.58 -26.40 2.16
CA PHE A 940 35.89 -27.79 1.96
C PHE A 940 36.60 -28.09 0.63
N THR A 941 36.58 -27.17 -0.32
CA THR A 941 37.22 -27.33 -1.61
C THR A 941 38.61 -26.70 -1.69
N GLY A 942 39.05 -25.97 -0.64
CA GLY A 942 40.32 -25.25 -0.60
C GLY A 942 40.44 -24.19 -1.70
N GLY A 943 41.22 -23.15 -1.46
CA GLY A 943 41.49 -22.10 -2.45
C GLY A 943 40.30 -21.13 -2.65
N ASN A 944 40.27 -20.45 -3.82
CA ASN A 944 39.32 -19.40 -4.18
C ASN A 944 38.27 -19.93 -5.16
N TRP A 945 37.14 -19.19 -5.25
CA TRP A 945 36.17 -19.37 -6.33
C TRP A 945 36.86 -19.48 -7.71
N PRO A 946 36.48 -20.42 -8.60
CA PRO A 946 35.27 -21.26 -8.60
C PRO A 946 35.42 -22.65 -7.95
N GLY A 947 36.44 -22.90 -7.18
CA GLY A 947 36.64 -24.18 -6.47
C GLY A 947 37.53 -25.15 -7.20
N VAL A 948 37.38 -26.44 -6.88
CA VAL A 948 38.22 -27.52 -7.45
C VAL A 948 37.54 -28.27 -8.59
N ALA A 949 38.31 -28.78 -9.51
CA ALA A 949 37.81 -29.56 -10.62
C ALA A 949 37.25 -30.92 -10.16
N CYS A 950 36.07 -31.27 -10.63
CA CYS A 950 35.49 -32.61 -10.50
C CYS A 950 36.13 -33.58 -11.46
N THR A 951 36.12 -34.85 -11.10
CA THR A 951 36.61 -35.93 -11.93
C THR A 951 35.46 -36.53 -12.74
N LYS A 952 35.62 -36.62 -14.07
CA LYS A 952 34.69 -37.32 -14.93
C LYS A 952 34.86 -38.83 -14.74
N ILE A 953 33.84 -39.56 -14.30
CA ILE A 953 33.96 -40.93 -13.88
C ILE A 953 33.70 -41.96 -15.01
N GLY A 954 33.49 -41.48 -16.25
CA GLY A 954 33.41 -42.34 -17.42
C GLY A 954 32.07 -43.04 -17.65
N VAL A 955 31.02 -42.68 -16.87
CA VAL A 955 29.66 -43.21 -17.07
C VAL A 955 28.71 -42.11 -17.46
N LYS A 956 27.64 -42.42 -18.15
CA LYS A 956 26.55 -41.51 -18.49
C LYS A 956 25.27 -41.94 -17.83
N LYS A 957 24.52 -40.98 -17.31
CA LYS A 957 23.17 -41.15 -16.79
C LYS A 957 22.23 -40.17 -17.46
N ASN A 958 21.13 -40.64 -18.02
CA ASN A 958 20.16 -39.82 -18.77
C ASN A 958 20.82 -38.99 -19.90
N GLY A 959 21.80 -39.57 -20.60
CA GLY A 959 22.53 -38.90 -21.68
C GLY A 959 23.60 -37.91 -21.23
N LEU A 960 23.69 -37.62 -19.96
CA LEU A 960 24.64 -36.69 -19.35
C LEU A 960 25.85 -37.44 -18.80
N ASP A 961 27.03 -36.83 -18.87
CA ASP A 961 28.25 -37.37 -18.24
C ASP A 961 28.18 -37.18 -16.75
N VAL A 962 28.67 -38.20 -16.00
CA VAL A 962 28.71 -38.14 -14.54
C VAL A 962 30.09 -37.69 -14.10
N TRP A 963 30.13 -36.60 -13.28
CA TRP A 963 31.30 -36.04 -12.68
C TRP A 963 31.23 -36.21 -11.16
N MET A 964 32.35 -36.41 -10.49
CA MET A 964 32.43 -36.62 -9.05
C MET A 964 33.40 -35.65 -8.42
N TRP A 965 32.99 -35.01 -7.35
CA TRP A 965 33.84 -34.39 -6.36
C TRP A 965 33.89 -35.24 -5.10
N LYS A 966 35.05 -35.41 -4.53
CA LYS A 966 35.27 -36.14 -3.28
C LYS A 966 36.04 -35.24 -2.31
N TYR A 967 35.62 -35.20 -1.07
CA TYR A 967 36.31 -34.55 0.02
C TYR A 967 37.36 -35.51 0.55
N ASP A 968 38.62 -35.16 0.45
CA ASP A 968 39.77 -35.98 0.92
C ASP A 968 40.19 -35.64 2.33
#